data_e59e89ba43754769e5a09bf519c087cd
#
_entry.id   e59e89ba43754769e5a09bf519c087cd
#
_cell.length_a   1.000
_cell.length_b   1.000
_cell.length_c   1.000
_cell.angle_alpha   90.00
_cell.angle_beta   90.00
_cell.angle_gamma   90.00
#
_symmetry.space_group_name_H-M   'P 1'
#
loop_
_entity.id
_entity.type
_entity.pdbx_description
1 polymer ?
#
loop_
_entity_poly.entity_id
_entity_poly.type
_entity_poly.pdbx_seq_one_letter_code
_entity_poly.pdbx_strand_id
1 'polypeptide(L)'
;MRLFLLLVCCSVCTIGHAQSSWQEALNAWLTTEEIEERCGEQLMEQLEELATAKINLNQATRKDLEELPFLSAQQVEGLILYLDRYRPIRSLNELEMVSNLNEATCRLLRHFVYVGEEAKKSVWSDFMKYGHHQLVITGNIPFYKREGDRNGYLGFPYRHDMRYQFSNHHIKTGVTAAQDAGEPFFADRNSSGYDHYSYYLQLRDMGQLEELNIGMYRVQMGMGLVMNTNYRLGKLATLQSLGRSTHTLTAHSSRSSANYLQGAAASIRLSKEWRVTAFASYRSIDATLNDDGTARTLLSSGYHRTISEMGKKNNTHEVDCGGSIGWRRGTLHINVNSVFTHLNRQLMPQETLYRKYAAKGNDFINSSIDYGYNNTRWSISGETAINRKGALALTHTVGYKLCDELSVMMLHRYYDKRYTALHAGSFSEGSNTQNEHGIYVGATWIPSRQWNIQGYADYAHFAWPRYQVTGKSDAFDGLLAASHTGRRWVVSGRYRVHIRQLNSSDKMRIVNRIDQRMRLGVDCRLTSHLQLCTQIDGMISTKEGKKSEGVMVGEHIKWQREWLRMDIHAAWFHTDDYNSRIYQHESSVQNDFSFPCYYGHGIRYMMMAQANIKKKIMVTAKVGVTNYFDRSSIGSGLQEINQSSQTDLLLQLRYRL
;
A
#
# COMPACT_ATOMS: atom_id res chain seq x y z
N MET A 1 15.17 21.05 38.06
CA MET A 1 14.09 20.40 37.25
C MET A 1 12.73 21.11 37.31
N ARG A 2 12.42 21.91 38.32
CA ARG A 2 11.17 22.72 38.40
C ARG A 2 11.22 24.08 37.69
N LEU A 3 12.42 24.62 37.41
CA LEU A 3 12.58 25.92 36.71
C LEU A 3 12.57 25.80 35.17
N PHE A 4 12.78 24.61 34.61
CA PHE A 4 12.77 24.38 33.17
C PHE A 4 11.34 24.20 32.58
N LEU A 5 10.38 23.88 33.44
CA LEU A 5 8.95 23.72 33.04
C LEU A 5 8.18 25.07 33.02
N LEU A 6 8.68 26.11 33.64
CA LEU A 6 7.99 27.42 33.74
C LEU A 6 8.39 28.41 32.61
N LEU A 7 9.48 28.18 31.90
CA LEU A 7 9.95 29.04 30.80
C LEU A 7 9.35 28.72 29.42
N VAL A 8 8.54 27.65 29.31
CA VAL A 8 7.86 27.25 28.05
C VAL A 8 6.43 27.82 27.97
N CYS A 9 5.91 28.47 29.01
CA CYS A 9 4.50 28.89 29.07
C CYS A 9 4.19 30.30 28.57
N CYS A 10 5.15 31.11 28.18
CA CYS A 10 4.89 32.49 27.73
C CYS A 10 5.57 32.81 26.42
N SER A 11 4.89 32.53 25.29
CA SER A 11 4.93 33.42 24.12
C SER A 11 3.95 33.00 23.02
N VAL A 12 3.04 33.92 22.78
CA VAL A 12 2.35 34.25 21.52
C VAL A 12 1.28 33.31 21.01
N CYS A 13 0.04 33.71 21.27
CA CYS A 13 -1.14 33.29 20.53
C CYS A 13 -1.08 33.78 19.08
N THR A 14 -0.72 32.92 18.15
CA THR A 14 -1.13 33.05 16.75
C THR A 14 -2.07 31.89 16.45
N ILE A 15 -3.24 32.20 15.93
CA ILE A 15 -4.29 31.27 15.58
C ILE A 15 -3.83 30.50 14.31
N GLY A 16 -3.02 29.47 14.51
CA GLY A 16 -2.68 28.49 13.49
C GLY A 16 -3.71 27.35 13.51
N HIS A 17 -4.45 27.16 12.45
CA HIS A 17 -5.29 25.99 12.28
C HIS A 17 -4.37 24.77 12.20
N ALA A 18 -4.45 23.88 13.20
CA ALA A 18 -3.77 22.58 13.15
C ALA A 18 -4.36 21.77 12.00
N GLN A 19 -3.62 21.65 10.90
CA GLN A 19 -3.97 20.78 9.79
C GLN A 19 -3.80 19.33 10.23
N SER A 20 -4.88 18.54 10.21
CA SER A 20 -4.80 17.08 10.37
C SER A 20 -3.84 16.52 9.33
N SER A 21 -3.02 15.53 9.70
CA SER A 21 -2.12 14.91 8.73
C SER A 21 -2.94 14.13 7.69
N TRP A 22 -2.47 14.08 6.43
CA TRP A 22 -3.12 13.27 5.41
C TRP A 22 -3.19 11.78 5.81
N GLN A 23 -2.25 11.30 6.61
CA GLN A 23 -2.22 9.95 7.17
C GLN A 23 -3.46 9.65 8.03
N GLU A 24 -3.94 10.62 8.81
CA GLU A 24 -5.16 10.47 9.61
C GLU A 24 -6.41 10.39 8.73
N ALA A 25 -6.49 11.24 7.71
CA ALA A 25 -7.57 11.20 6.74
C ALA A 25 -7.58 9.88 5.94
N LEU A 26 -6.40 9.32 5.64
CA LEU A 26 -6.23 8.06 4.95
C LEU A 26 -6.64 6.86 5.81
N ASN A 27 -6.40 6.88 7.12
CA ASN A 27 -6.78 5.77 8.02
C ASN A 27 -8.29 5.47 8.01
N ALA A 28 -9.11 6.49 7.76
CA ALA A 28 -10.55 6.29 7.55
C ALA A 28 -10.86 5.61 6.22
N TRP A 29 -9.96 5.65 5.26
CA TRP A 29 -10.09 5.11 3.91
C TRP A 29 -9.56 3.68 3.78
N LEU A 30 -8.53 3.30 4.55
CA LEU A 30 -7.91 1.98 4.49
C LEU A 30 -8.55 0.98 5.46
N THR A 31 -8.82 -0.21 4.97
CA THR A 31 -9.00 -1.40 5.81
C THR A 31 -7.64 -2.07 5.99
N THR A 32 -7.08 -1.89 7.14
CA THR A 32 -5.71 -2.23 7.48
C THR A 32 -5.37 -3.71 7.44
N GLU A 33 -6.37 -4.55 7.55
CA GLU A 33 -6.23 -6.01 7.61
C GLU A 33 -6.08 -6.67 6.24
N GLU A 34 -6.34 -5.90 5.17
CA GLU A 34 -6.26 -6.36 3.77
C GLU A 34 -4.95 -5.96 3.10
N ILE A 35 -4.19 -5.07 3.74
CA ILE A 35 -2.94 -4.57 3.19
C ILE A 35 -1.80 -5.32 3.86
N GLU A 36 -1.04 -6.08 3.09
CA GLU A 36 0.23 -6.60 3.54
C GLU A 36 1.14 -5.45 3.98
N GLU A 37 1.92 -5.62 5.03
CA GLU A 37 2.80 -4.59 5.59
C GLU A 37 3.65 -3.89 4.51
N ARG A 38 4.20 -4.65 3.58
CA ARG A 38 4.99 -4.14 2.45
C ARG A 38 4.19 -3.33 1.44
N CYS A 39 2.95 -3.73 1.16
CA CYS A 39 2.05 -2.96 0.30
C CYS A 39 1.64 -1.65 0.97
N GLY A 40 1.44 -1.68 2.30
CA GLY A 40 1.18 -0.49 3.09
C GLY A 40 2.33 0.52 3.04
N GLU A 41 3.57 0.08 3.20
CA GLU A 41 4.75 0.95 3.07
C GLU A 41 4.84 1.61 1.69
N GLN A 42 4.64 0.86 0.62
CA GLN A 42 4.67 1.38 -0.75
C GLN A 42 3.59 2.43 -1.01
N LEU A 43 2.36 2.19 -0.52
CA LEU A 43 1.27 3.16 -0.60
C LEU A 43 1.60 4.43 0.17
N MET A 44 2.13 4.31 1.40
CA MET A 44 2.51 5.45 2.23
C MET A 44 3.63 6.26 1.58
N GLU A 45 4.61 5.61 0.97
CA GLU A 45 5.69 6.27 0.23
C GLU A 45 5.15 7.08 -0.96
N GLN A 46 4.26 6.50 -1.77
CA GLN A 46 3.65 7.19 -2.90
C GLN A 46 2.81 8.39 -2.45
N LEU A 47 2.01 8.23 -1.40
CA LEU A 47 1.17 9.31 -0.89
C LEU A 47 2.01 10.42 -0.24
N GLU A 48 3.07 10.10 0.50
CA GLU A 48 3.98 11.11 1.05
C GLU A 48 4.66 11.91 -0.05
N GLU A 49 5.01 11.23 -1.13
CA GLU A 49 5.59 11.86 -2.30
C GLU A 49 4.62 12.84 -2.96
N LEU A 50 3.38 12.41 -3.22
CA LEU A 50 2.31 13.27 -3.76
C LEU A 50 1.96 14.42 -2.80
N ALA A 51 2.00 14.21 -1.49
CA ALA A 51 1.77 15.24 -0.50
C ALA A 51 2.93 16.27 -0.43
N THR A 52 4.14 15.85 -0.77
CA THR A 52 5.32 16.73 -0.82
C THR A 52 5.37 17.53 -2.12
N ALA A 53 5.10 16.88 -3.26
CA ALA A 53 5.01 17.47 -4.59
C ALA A 53 3.53 17.65 -5.00
N LYS A 54 2.83 18.57 -4.33
CA LYS A 54 1.39 18.79 -4.55
C LYS A 54 1.06 19.16 -5.99
N ILE A 55 -0.09 18.71 -6.45
CA ILE A 55 -0.61 18.97 -7.80
C ILE A 55 -1.22 20.39 -7.85
N ASN A 56 -0.82 21.22 -8.80
CA ASN A 56 -1.47 22.51 -9.08
C ASN A 56 -2.76 22.26 -9.87
N LEU A 57 -3.92 22.50 -9.27
CA LEU A 57 -5.22 22.24 -9.91
C LEU A 57 -5.43 23.08 -11.18
N ASN A 58 -4.83 24.27 -11.28
CA ASN A 58 -4.93 25.10 -12.49
C ASN A 58 -4.14 24.53 -13.68
N GLN A 59 -3.21 23.61 -13.44
CA GLN A 59 -2.41 22.95 -14.46
C GLN A 59 -2.65 21.44 -14.52
N ALA A 60 -3.37 20.89 -13.54
CA ALA A 60 -3.58 19.46 -13.39
C ALA A 60 -4.15 18.83 -14.66
N THR A 61 -3.52 17.77 -15.11
CA THR A 61 -4.00 16.90 -16.18
C THR A 61 -4.82 15.75 -15.59
N ARG A 62 -5.54 15.02 -16.44
CA ARG A 62 -6.21 13.78 -16.04
C ARG A 62 -5.21 12.79 -15.42
N LYS A 63 -4.02 12.65 -15.98
CA LYS A 63 -2.98 11.74 -15.49
C LYS A 63 -2.58 12.07 -14.05
N ASP A 64 -2.36 13.35 -13.72
CA ASP A 64 -2.00 13.76 -12.37
C ASP A 64 -3.08 13.41 -11.35
N LEU A 65 -4.35 13.55 -11.71
CA LEU A 65 -5.48 13.17 -10.85
C LEU A 65 -5.65 11.64 -10.75
N GLU A 66 -5.35 10.90 -11.81
CA GLU A 66 -5.34 9.44 -11.84
C GLU A 66 -4.21 8.85 -10.99
N GLU A 67 -3.13 9.58 -10.68
CA GLU A 67 -2.08 9.17 -9.74
C GLU A 67 -2.56 9.11 -8.29
N LEU A 68 -3.67 9.80 -7.95
CA LEU A 68 -4.27 9.77 -6.62
C LEU A 68 -5.10 8.50 -6.42
N PRO A 69 -4.66 7.53 -5.59
CA PRO A 69 -5.27 6.21 -5.51
C PRO A 69 -6.66 6.21 -4.85
N PHE A 70 -6.99 7.25 -4.10
CA PHE A 70 -8.26 7.41 -3.40
C PHE A 70 -9.36 8.08 -4.23
N LEU A 71 -9.07 8.54 -5.46
CA LEU A 71 -10.08 9.07 -6.37
C LEU A 71 -10.66 7.97 -7.26
N SER A 72 -11.98 7.90 -7.35
CA SER A 72 -12.64 7.05 -8.35
C SER A 72 -12.54 7.67 -9.76
N ALA A 73 -12.74 6.83 -10.78
CA ALA A 73 -12.77 7.31 -12.16
C ALA A 73 -13.85 8.39 -12.38
N GLN A 74 -15.01 8.25 -11.73
CA GLN A 74 -16.10 9.26 -11.79
C GLN A 74 -15.71 10.56 -11.10
N GLN A 75 -14.95 10.51 -10.00
CA GLN A 75 -14.47 11.70 -9.31
C GLN A 75 -13.39 12.44 -10.11
N VAL A 76 -12.49 11.70 -10.76
CA VAL A 76 -11.52 12.28 -11.69
C VAL A 76 -12.26 12.96 -12.86
N GLU A 77 -13.27 12.31 -13.43
CA GLU A 77 -14.06 12.90 -14.52
C GLU A 77 -14.79 14.17 -14.07
N GLY A 78 -15.43 14.14 -12.90
CA GLY A 78 -16.09 15.30 -12.31
C GLY A 78 -15.13 16.48 -12.08
N LEU A 79 -13.91 16.19 -11.57
CA LEU A 79 -12.85 17.21 -11.42
C LEU A 79 -12.43 17.79 -12.76
N ILE A 80 -12.13 16.96 -13.76
CA ILE A 80 -11.71 17.43 -15.09
C ILE A 80 -12.79 18.31 -15.73
N LEU A 81 -14.05 17.88 -15.71
CA LEU A 81 -15.16 18.68 -16.24
C LEU A 81 -15.32 20.03 -15.52
N TYR A 82 -15.14 20.04 -14.20
CA TYR A 82 -15.18 21.28 -13.41
C TYR A 82 -14.00 22.20 -13.77
N LEU A 83 -12.79 21.65 -13.81
CA LEU A 83 -11.57 22.39 -14.16
C LEU A 83 -11.62 22.95 -15.60
N ASP A 84 -12.09 22.18 -16.56
CA ASP A 84 -12.21 22.62 -17.97
C ASP A 84 -13.22 23.77 -18.12
N ARG A 85 -14.24 23.84 -17.25
CA ARG A 85 -15.28 24.87 -17.31
C ARG A 85 -14.96 26.12 -16.52
N TYR A 86 -14.22 26.00 -15.39
CA TYR A 86 -14.08 27.08 -14.40
C TYR A 86 -12.63 27.50 -14.13
N ARG A 87 -11.63 26.99 -14.87
CA ARG A 87 -10.26 27.48 -14.74
C ARG A 87 -10.16 28.96 -15.12
N PRO A 88 -9.35 29.77 -14.41
CA PRO A 88 -8.58 29.39 -13.22
C PRO A 88 -9.42 29.39 -11.95
N ILE A 89 -9.34 28.30 -11.17
CA ILE A 89 -9.92 28.25 -9.83
C ILE A 89 -9.08 29.10 -8.87
N ARG A 90 -9.74 29.68 -7.87
CA ARG A 90 -9.12 30.64 -6.94
C ARG A 90 -8.90 30.10 -5.55
N SER A 91 -9.66 29.09 -5.15
CA SER A 91 -9.66 28.56 -3.79
C SER A 91 -9.89 27.04 -3.77
N LEU A 92 -9.24 26.33 -2.83
CA LEU A 92 -9.52 24.91 -2.57
C LEU A 92 -10.94 24.66 -2.05
N ASN A 93 -11.67 25.70 -1.62
CA ASN A 93 -13.07 25.55 -1.21
C ASN A 93 -13.99 25.27 -2.40
N GLU A 94 -13.58 25.64 -3.61
CA GLU A 94 -14.32 25.34 -4.84
C GLU A 94 -14.42 23.83 -5.13
N LEU A 95 -13.55 23.00 -4.53
CA LEU A 95 -13.66 21.54 -4.60
C LEU A 95 -14.99 21.01 -4.07
N GLU A 96 -15.65 21.73 -3.15
CA GLU A 96 -16.95 21.38 -2.61
C GLU A 96 -18.10 21.54 -3.62
N MET A 97 -17.83 22.26 -4.74
CA MET A 97 -18.78 22.46 -5.84
C MET A 97 -18.66 21.37 -6.91
N VAL A 98 -17.62 20.54 -6.84
CA VAL A 98 -17.42 19.46 -7.81
C VAL A 98 -18.39 18.33 -7.50
N SER A 99 -19.24 18.01 -8.47
CA SER A 99 -20.15 16.86 -8.37
C SER A 99 -19.32 15.58 -8.18
N ASN A 100 -19.78 14.68 -7.32
CA ASN A 100 -19.17 13.39 -6.99
C ASN A 100 -18.03 13.46 -5.94
N LEU A 101 -17.64 14.64 -5.43
CA LEU A 101 -16.74 14.74 -4.30
C LEU A 101 -17.53 14.88 -3.00
N ASN A 102 -17.28 13.97 -2.05
CA ASN A 102 -17.79 14.10 -0.68
C ASN A 102 -16.81 14.88 0.19
N GLU A 103 -17.26 15.33 1.37
CA GLU A 103 -16.44 16.12 2.29
C GLU A 103 -15.16 15.39 2.73
N ALA A 104 -15.23 14.06 2.94
CA ALA A 104 -14.07 13.26 3.32
C ALA A 104 -13.01 13.22 2.21
N THR A 105 -13.43 13.02 0.94
CA THR A 105 -12.55 13.07 -0.23
C THR A 105 -11.98 14.48 -0.43
N CYS A 106 -12.78 15.54 -0.27
CA CYS A 106 -12.30 16.92 -0.36
C CYS A 106 -11.26 17.22 0.72
N ARG A 107 -11.47 16.80 1.97
CA ARG A 107 -10.48 16.92 3.05
C ARG A 107 -9.16 16.22 2.71
N LEU A 108 -9.24 14.98 2.25
CA LEU A 108 -8.05 14.21 1.86
C LEU A 108 -7.34 14.87 0.68
N LEU A 109 -8.08 15.26 -0.36
CA LEU A 109 -7.54 15.89 -1.57
C LEU A 109 -6.78 17.20 -1.29
N ARG A 110 -7.23 18.03 -0.34
CA ARG A 110 -6.57 19.29 0.07
C ARG A 110 -5.12 19.08 0.55
N HIS A 111 -4.73 17.88 0.95
CA HIS A 111 -3.35 17.58 1.32
C HIS A 111 -2.44 17.39 0.11
N PHE A 112 -3.00 17.02 -1.04
CA PHE A 112 -2.28 16.61 -2.25
C PHE A 112 -2.34 17.64 -3.37
N VAL A 113 -3.20 18.65 -3.25
CA VAL A 113 -3.37 19.66 -4.28
C VAL A 113 -3.19 21.07 -3.72
N TYR A 114 -2.92 22.03 -4.61
CA TYR A 114 -2.93 23.44 -4.29
C TYR A 114 -3.47 24.25 -5.47
N VAL A 115 -3.82 25.51 -5.23
CA VAL A 115 -4.22 26.47 -6.25
C VAL A 115 -3.09 27.47 -6.42
N GLY A 116 -2.52 27.52 -7.59
CA GLY A 116 -1.45 28.46 -7.95
C GLY A 116 -1.72 29.12 -9.29
N GLU A 117 -1.02 30.23 -9.57
CA GLU A 117 -1.05 30.87 -10.89
C GLU A 117 -0.49 29.92 -11.95
N GLU A 118 -0.87 30.13 -13.23
CA GLU A 118 -0.27 29.44 -14.35
C GLU A 118 1.24 29.74 -14.37
N ALA A 119 2.07 28.74 -14.08
CA ALA A 119 3.51 28.91 -14.22
C ALA A 119 3.82 29.12 -15.70
N LYS A 120 4.51 30.23 -16.03
CA LYS A 120 5.10 30.43 -17.35
C LYS A 120 5.96 29.21 -17.67
N LYS A 121 5.85 28.66 -18.88
CA LYS A 121 6.66 27.53 -19.35
C LYS A 121 8.12 27.79 -19.01
N SER A 122 8.66 27.01 -18.10
CA SER A 122 10.03 27.14 -17.62
C SER A 122 11.01 26.87 -18.76
N VAL A 123 11.99 27.74 -18.90
CA VAL A 123 13.14 27.57 -19.78
C VAL A 123 14.09 26.59 -19.11
N TRP A 124 14.85 25.80 -19.87
CA TRP A 124 15.86 24.81 -19.38
C TRP A 124 16.78 25.35 -18.26
N SER A 125 16.98 26.67 -18.15
CA SER A 125 17.77 27.30 -17.07
C SER A 125 17.15 27.14 -15.67
N ASP A 126 15.82 26.97 -15.58
CA ASP A 126 15.11 26.84 -14.30
C ASP A 126 15.08 25.37 -13.84
N PHE A 127 15.49 24.45 -14.71
CA PHE A 127 15.43 23.01 -14.56
C PHE A 127 16.20 22.49 -13.32
N MET A 128 17.34 23.11 -13.00
CA MET A 128 18.16 22.75 -11.81
C MET A 128 17.96 23.70 -10.62
N LYS A 129 17.35 24.86 -10.83
CA LYS A 129 17.37 25.97 -9.88
C LYS A 129 16.29 25.91 -8.80
N TYR A 130 15.17 25.21 -9.05
CA TYR A 130 14.00 25.14 -8.18
C TYR A 130 13.67 23.70 -7.76
N GLY A 131 14.67 22.94 -7.34
CA GLY A 131 14.50 21.58 -6.86
C GLY A 131 14.39 21.49 -5.34
N HIS A 132 13.67 20.49 -4.85
CA HIS A 132 13.58 20.14 -3.44
C HIS A 132 14.51 18.97 -3.15
N HIS A 133 15.47 19.16 -2.27
CA HIS A 133 16.33 18.08 -1.78
C HIS A 133 15.78 17.58 -0.44
N GLN A 134 15.73 16.28 -0.28
CA GLN A 134 15.34 15.65 0.96
C GLN A 134 16.30 14.52 1.29
N LEU A 135 16.83 14.53 2.51
CA LEU A 135 17.57 13.43 3.10
C LEU A 135 16.79 12.89 4.29
N VAL A 136 16.56 11.59 4.33
CA VAL A 136 15.90 10.88 5.43
C VAL A 136 16.83 9.78 5.91
N ILE A 137 17.07 9.72 7.21
CA ILE A 137 17.85 8.66 7.88
C ILE A 137 16.93 8.07 8.95
N THR A 138 16.76 6.75 8.93
CA THR A 138 15.91 6.04 9.89
C THR A 138 16.70 4.95 10.57
N GLY A 139 16.51 4.77 11.87
CA GLY A 139 17.07 3.67 12.64
C GLY A 139 16.04 3.07 13.59
N ASN A 140 15.90 1.74 13.61
CA ASN A 140 15.08 1.00 14.57
C ASN A 140 15.98 0.16 15.46
N ILE A 141 15.97 0.45 16.75
CA ILE A 141 16.84 -0.13 17.76
C ILE A 141 15.99 -0.92 18.75
N PRO A 142 16.06 -2.28 18.72
CA PRO A 142 15.41 -3.10 19.72
C PRO A 142 16.18 -3.07 21.05
N PHE A 143 15.44 -2.98 22.17
CA PHE A 143 16.01 -3.12 23.51
C PHE A 143 15.91 -4.56 24.05
N TYR A 144 15.86 -5.51 23.15
CA TYR A 144 15.86 -6.94 23.43
C TYR A 144 16.83 -7.66 22.49
N LYS A 145 17.13 -8.90 22.80
CA LYS A 145 17.92 -9.78 21.92
C LYS A 145 17.05 -10.96 21.49
N ARG A 146 16.96 -11.18 20.18
CA ARG A 146 16.35 -12.38 19.60
C ARG A 146 17.34 -13.55 19.73
N GLU A 147 16.87 -14.76 19.64
CA GLU A 147 17.75 -15.94 19.61
C GLU A 147 18.73 -15.86 18.43
N GLY A 148 18.29 -15.39 17.26
CA GLY A 148 19.14 -15.17 16.10
C GLY A 148 20.25 -14.14 16.33
N ASP A 149 20.02 -13.10 17.14
CA ASP A 149 21.06 -12.10 17.48
C ASP A 149 22.17 -12.66 18.38
N ARG A 150 21.89 -13.79 19.06
CA ARG A 150 22.86 -14.52 19.87
C ARG A 150 23.60 -15.56 19.05
N ASN A 151 22.84 -16.33 18.25
CA ASN A 151 23.33 -17.47 17.50
C ASN A 151 22.58 -17.60 16.18
N GLY A 152 23.12 -17.08 15.07
CA GLY A 152 22.56 -17.37 13.75
C GLY A 152 22.43 -16.22 12.79
N TYR A 153 22.31 -14.99 13.26
CA TYR A 153 22.33 -13.82 12.38
C TYR A 153 23.75 -13.33 12.12
N LEU A 154 23.99 -12.87 10.90
CA LEU A 154 25.30 -12.44 10.42
C LEU A 154 25.62 -10.98 10.78
N GLY A 155 24.59 -10.19 11.08
CA GLY A 155 24.70 -8.75 11.29
C GLY A 155 24.14 -8.26 12.61
N PHE A 156 24.01 -6.95 12.71
CA PHE A 156 23.59 -6.25 13.93
C PHE A 156 22.07 -6.40 14.19
N PRO A 157 21.62 -6.30 15.46
CA PRO A 157 20.22 -6.44 15.83
C PRO A 157 19.31 -5.27 15.41
N TYR A 158 19.86 -4.17 14.93
CA TYR A 158 19.12 -2.97 14.55
C TYR A 158 19.01 -2.82 13.03
N ARG A 159 17.90 -2.23 12.60
CA ARG A 159 17.61 -1.86 11.20
C ARG A 159 17.96 -0.39 11.00
N HIS A 160 18.53 -0.08 9.85
CA HIS A 160 18.74 1.32 9.45
C HIS A 160 18.61 1.49 7.94
N ASP A 161 18.14 2.67 7.54
CA ASP A 161 18.03 3.06 6.13
C ASP A 161 18.37 4.54 5.95
N MET A 162 18.84 4.86 4.76
CA MET A 162 19.11 6.21 4.30
C MET A 162 18.49 6.42 2.94
N ARG A 163 17.77 7.53 2.76
CA ARG A 163 17.16 7.92 1.51
C ARG A 163 17.53 9.34 1.18
N TYR A 164 18.06 9.56 -0.02
CA TYR A 164 18.21 10.88 -0.62
C TYR A 164 17.30 10.98 -1.84
N GLN A 165 16.60 12.10 -1.97
CA GLN A 165 15.73 12.41 -3.07
C GLN A 165 15.89 13.86 -3.49
N PHE A 166 15.96 14.06 -4.79
CA PHE A 166 15.82 15.35 -5.46
C PHE A 166 14.57 15.31 -6.32
N SER A 167 13.75 16.35 -6.27
CA SER A 167 12.57 16.46 -7.11
C SER A 167 12.29 17.90 -7.52
N ASN A 168 11.93 18.08 -8.79
CA ASN A 168 11.31 19.29 -9.32
C ASN A 168 10.14 18.89 -10.23
N HIS A 169 9.57 19.84 -10.99
CA HIS A 169 8.44 19.58 -11.87
C HIS A 169 8.72 18.50 -12.94
N HIS A 170 9.93 18.48 -13.50
CA HIS A 170 10.31 17.62 -14.63
C HIS A 170 11.23 16.45 -14.26
N ILE A 171 12.02 16.60 -13.20
CA ILE A 171 13.01 15.61 -12.80
C ILE A 171 12.75 15.13 -11.38
N LYS A 172 12.88 13.85 -11.20
CA LYS A 172 12.94 13.21 -9.91
C LYS A 172 14.05 12.16 -9.93
N THR A 173 14.94 12.24 -8.96
CA THR A 173 15.99 11.24 -8.79
C THR A 173 16.22 10.95 -7.33
N GLY A 174 16.66 9.75 -7.03
CA GLY A 174 16.92 9.38 -5.65
C GLY A 174 17.72 8.09 -5.53
N VAL A 175 18.26 7.94 -4.33
CA VAL A 175 18.96 6.73 -3.88
C VAL A 175 18.43 6.39 -2.50
N THR A 176 18.08 5.12 -2.31
CA THR A 176 17.73 4.54 -1.02
C THR A 176 18.68 3.39 -0.73
N ALA A 177 19.23 3.35 0.46
CA ALA A 177 20.06 2.27 0.94
C ALA A 177 19.45 1.74 2.23
N ALA A 178 19.21 0.44 2.31
CA ALA A 178 18.46 -0.17 3.40
C ALA A 178 19.09 -1.48 3.87
N GLN A 179 18.97 -1.72 5.16
CA GLN A 179 19.41 -2.93 5.81
C GLN A 179 18.41 -3.34 6.89
N ASP A 180 18.00 -4.60 6.85
CA ASP A 180 17.16 -5.17 7.88
C ASP A 180 18.00 -5.66 9.09
N ALA A 181 17.35 -5.77 10.24
CA ALA A 181 17.99 -6.22 11.46
C ALA A 181 18.47 -7.68 11.34
N GLY A 182 19.74 -7.93 11.62
CA GLY A 182 20.40 -9.23 11.50
C GLY A 182 21.19 -9.43 10.20
N GLU A 183 21.13 -8.48 9.26
CA GLU A 183 21.90 -8.54 8.01
C GLU A 183 23.31 -7.98 8.19
N PRO A 184 24.32 -8.54 7.49
CA PRO A 184 25.69 -8.04 7.57
C PRO A 184 25.83 -6.67 6.87
N PHE A 185 26.64 -5.79 7.47
CA PHE A 185 26.95 -4.45 6.96
C PHE A 185 28.47 -4.33 6.75
N PHE A 186 28.90 -4.01 5.52
CA PHE A 186 30.30 -4.05 5.09
C PHE A 186 30.98 -5.41 5.35
N ALA A 187 30.21 -6.50 5.32
CA ALA A 187 30.69 -7.85 5.58
C ALA A 187 30.00 -8.86 4.67
N ASP A 188 30.56 -10.05 4.54
CA ASP A 188 30.06 -11.15 3.69
C ASP A 188 29.81 -10.68 2.23
N ARG A 189 28.66 -11.02 1.69
CA ARG A 189 28.25 -10.62 0.32
C ARG A 189 27.77 -9.16 0.24
N ASN A 190 27.71 -8.44 1.37
CA ASN A 190 27.36 -7.02 1.47
C ASN A 190 28.62 -6.12 1.56
N SER A 191 29.66 -6.43 0.80
CA SER A 191 30.93 -5.69 0.82
C SER A 191 30.80 -4.20 0.51
N SER A 192 29.74 -3.79 -0.20
CA SER A 192 29.42 -2.38 -0.52
C SER A 192 28.63 -1.66 0.59
N GLY A 193 28.36 -2.30 1.72
CA GLY A 193 27.67 -1.75 2.89
C GLY A 193 26.29 -2.31 3.09
N TYR A 194 25.28 -1.68 2.52
CA TYR A 194 23.88 -2.07 2.70
C TYR A 194 23.49 -3.34 1.92
N ASP A 195 22.47 -4.03 2.40
CA ASP A 195 21.94 -5.22 1.76
C ASP A 195 21.16 -4.88 0.48
N HIS A 196 20.40 -3.80 0.48
CA HIS A 196 19.60 -3.34 -0.64
C HIS A 196 19.89 -1.89 -0.99
N TYR A 197 20.03 -1.62 -2.30
CA TYR A 197 20.14 -0.29 -2.88
C TYR A 197 19.04 -0.11 -3.93
N SER A 198 18.25 0.98 -3.81
CA SER A 198 17.33 1.42 -4.84
C SER A 198 17.80 2.75 -5.41
N TYR A 199 17.80 2.90 -6.72
CA TYR A 199 18.17 4.15 -7.40
C TYR A 199 17.31 4.36 -8.64
N TYR A 200 17.00 5.60 -8.92
CA TYR A 200 16.15 5.96 -10.06
C TYR A 200 16.42 7.37 -10.54
N LEU A 201 16.16 7.56 -11.86
CA LEU A 201 15.99 8.85 -12.52
C LEU A 201 14.66 8.81 -13.26
N GLN A 202 13.77 9.74 -12.96
CA GLN A 202 12.49 9.90 -13.63
C GLN A 202 12.45 11.30 -14.28
N LEU A 203 12.10 11.35 -15.56
CA LEU A 203 11.81 12.56 -16.32
C LEU A 203 10.32 12.58 -16.66
N ARG A 204 9.68 13.76 -16.53
CA ARG A 204 8.23 13.92 -16.76
C ARG A 204 7.95 15.13 -17.65
N ASP A 205 6.90 15.06 -18.46
CA ASP A 205 6.30 16.16 -19.21
C ASP A 205 7.29 16.90 -20.11
N MET A 206 8.09 16.16 -20.88
CA MET A 206 9.05 16.69 -21.84
C MET A 206 8.49 16.67 -23.28
N GLY A 207 7.39 17.35 -23.51
CA GLY A 207 6.73 17.44 -24.80
C GLY A 207 5.97 16.15 -25.18
N GLN A 208 6.48 15.37 -26.15
CA GLN A 208 5.90 14.10 -26.50
C GLN A 208 6.27 13.00 -25.49
N LEU A 209 7.41 13.12 -24.82
CA LEU A 209 7.83 12.21 -23.77
C LEU A 209 7.06 12.57 -22.49
N GLU A 210 6.06 11.75 -22.17
CA GLU A 210 5.26 11.94 -20.95
C GLU A 210 6.03 11.49 -19.71
N GLU A 211 6.80 10.40 -19.86
CA GLU A 211 7.55 9.86 -18.75
C GLU A 211 8.70 8.98 -19.23
N LEU A 212 9.86 9.09 -18.58
CA LEU A 212 11.01 8.21 -18.73
C LEU A 212 11.53 7.86 -17.34
N ASN A 213 11.65 6.57 -17.06
CA ASN A 213 12.28 6.05 -15.86
C ASN A 213 13.53 5.26 -16.23
N ILE A 214 14.63 5.53 -15.54
CA ILE A 214 15.91 4.79 -15.64
C ILE A 214 16.32 4.36 -14.25
N GLY A 215 16.76 3.12 -14.08
CA GLY A 215 17.09 2.50 -12.81
C GLY A 215 15.95 1.61 -12.32
N MET A 216 15.50 1.78 -11.08
CA MET A 216 14.42 0.99 -10.51
C MET A 216 13.07 1.69 -10.67
N TYR A 217 12.08 0.96 -11.20
CA TYR A 217 10.75 1.48 -11.48
C TYR A 217 9.66 0.42 -11.29
N ARG A 218 8.41 0.87 -11.31
CA ARG A 218 7.22 0.03 -11.23
C ARG A 218 6.30 0.29 -12.42
N VAL A 219 5.63 -0.76 -12.86
CA VAL A 219 4.67 -0.71 -13.98
C VAL A 219 3.35 -1.33 -13.54
N GLN A 220 2.27 -0.68 -13.88
CA GLN A 220 0.92 -1.24 -13.82
C GLN A 220 0.24 -1.07 -15.17
N MET A 221 -0.40 -2.13 -15.66
CA MET A 221 -1.16 -2.14 -16.91
C MET A 221 -2.57 -2.65 -16.65
N GLY A 222 -3.57 -1.87 -17.07
CA GLY A 222 -4.96 -2.24 -16.98
C GLY A 222 -5.47 -2.52 -15.56
N MET A 223 -6.13 -3.67 -15.40
CA MET A 223 -6.60 -4.19 -14.12
C MET A 223 -5.55 -5.07 -13.41
N GLY A 224 -4.33 -5.15 -13.97
CA GLY A 224 -3.22 -5.89 -13.41
C GLY A 224 -3.23 -7.39 -13.72
N LEU A 225 -3.90 -7.83 -14.77
CA LEU A 225 -3.90 -9.24 -15.14
C LEU A 225 -2.55 -9.68 -15.70
N VAL A 226 -1.85 -8.82 -16.44
CA VAL A 226 -0.56 -9.12 -17.03
C VAL A 226 0.60 -8.57 -16.21
N MET A 227 0.52 -7.30 -15.80
CA MET A 227 1.58 -6.60 -15.08
C MET A 227 0.99 -5.66 -14.02
N ASN A 228 1.38 -5.87 -12.77
CA ASN A 228 1.17 -4.94 -11.67
C ASN A 228 2.25 -5.14 -10.61
N THR A 229 3.29 -4.32 -10.65
CA THR A 229 4.33 -4.27 -9.62
C THR A 229 4.07 -3.21 -8.54
N ASN A 230 2.93 -2.51 -8.61
CA ASN A 230 2.45 -1.62 -7.57
C ASN A 230 1.78 -2.41 -6.43
N TYR A 231 1.46 -1.70 -5.35
CA TYR A 231 0.66 -2.25 -4.26
C TYR A 231 -0.77 -2.59 -4.72
N ARG A 232 -1.38 -3.57 -4.06
CA ARG A 232 -2.79 -3.91 -4.25
C ARG A 232 -3.62 -3.20 -3.18
N LEU A 233 -4.68 -2.56 -3.60
CA LEU A 233 -5.67 -1.99 -2.69
C LEU A 233 -6.58 -3.09 -2.16
N GLY A 234 -6.99 -2.99 -0.90
CA GLY A 234 -7.98 -3.87 -0.31
C GLY A 234 -9.37 -3.71 -0.94
N LYS A 235 -10.29 -4.59 -0.58
CA LYS A 235 -11.64 -4.66 -1.19
C LYS A 235 -12.45 -3.38 -0.97
N LEU A 236 -12.34 -2.73 0.21
CA LEU A 236 -13.03 -1.46 0.46
C LEU A 236 -12.45 -0.32 -0.39
N ALA A 237 -11.14 -0.24 -0.52
CA ALA A 237 -10.49 0.75 -1.38
C ALA A 237 -10.81 0.54 -2.86
N THR A 238 -10.98 -0.72 -3.29
CA THR A 238 -11.48 -1.06 -4.63
C THR A 238 -12.90 -0.54 -4.85
N LEU A 239 -13.80 -0.64 -3.86
CA LEU A 239 -15.13 -0.03 -3.93
C LEU A 239 -15.04 1.49 -4.11
N GLN A 240 -14.21 2.15 -3.35
CA GLN A 240 -14.05 3.61 -3.40
C GLN A 240 -13.46 4.09 -4.73
N SER A 241 -12.52 3.35 -5.32
CA SER A 241 -11.95 3.63 -6.64
C SER A 241 -12.83 3.15 -7.81
N LEU A 242 -13.93 2.46 -7.54
CA LEU A 242 -14.81 1.81 -8.51
C LEU A 242 -14.07 0.86 -9.47
N GLY A 243 -13.01 0.20 -8.97
CA GLY A 243 -12.24 -0.78 -9.72
C GLY A 243 -11.69 -0.26 -11.05
N ARG A 244 -11.21 0.97 -11.08
CA ARG A 244 -10.72 1.61 -12.30
C ARG A 244 -9.51 0.88 -12.90
N SER A 245 -9.44 0.82 -14.22
CA SER A 245 -8.24 0.44 -14.97
C SER A 245 -7.21 1.57 -14.96
N THR A 246 -5.95 1.27 -14.68
CA THR A 246 -4.88 2.27 -14.60
C THR A 246 -3.63 1.83 -15.36
N HIS A 247 -2.98 2.80 -16.01
CA HIS A 247 -1.64 2.63 -16.61
C HIS A 247 -0.70 3.59 -15.91
N THR A 248 0.17 3.05 -15.07
CA THR A 248 1.15 3.85 -14.34
C THR A 248 2.56 3.36 -14.55
N LEU A 249 3.47 4.29 -14.69
CA LEU A 249 4.89 4.08 -14.72
C LEU A 249 5.49 4.98 -13.63
N THR A 250 6.04 4.41 -12.56
CA THR A 250 6.50 5.18 -11.40
C THR A 250 7.90 4.75 -10.98
N ALA A 251 8.69 5.68 -10.48
CA ALA A 251 9.98 5.37 -9.90
C ALA A 251 9.82 4.48 -8.64
N HIS A 252 10.76 3.59 -8.40
CA HIS A 252 10.81 2.78 -7.19
C HIS A 252 11.79 3.40 -6.20
N SER A 253 11.28 4.06 -5.18
CA SER A 253 12.05 4.72 -4.12
C SER A 253 12.09 3.92 -2.81
N SER A 254 11.45 2.74 -2.78
CA SER A 254 11.26 1.94 -1.58
C SER A 254 12.54 1.25 -1.10
N ARG A 255 12.59 0.96 0.21
CA ARG A 255 13.55 0.05 0.82
C ARG A 255 13.23 -1.42 0.54
N SER A 256 12.07 -1.72 -0.06
CA SER A 256 11.66 -3.09 -0.37
C SER A 256 12.42 -3.63 -1.57
N SER A 257 13.03 -4.80 -1.42
CA SER A 257 13.72 -5.56 -2.48
C SER A 257 12.78 -6.35 -3.38
N ALA A 258 11.46 -6.19 -3.23
CA ALA A 258 10.46 -6.91 -4.03
C ALA A 258 9.60 -5.94 -4.86
N ASN A 259 8.93 -6.49 -5.89
CA ASN A 259 7.94 -5.80 -6.73
C ASN A 259 8.47 -4.53 -7.40
N TYR A 260 9.63 -4.62 -8.03
CA TYR A 260 10.18 -3.58 -8.90
C TYR A 260 10.78 -4.19 -10.17
N LEU A 261 10.99 -3.35 -11.16
CA LEU A 261 11.74 -3.64 -12.38
C LEU A 261 13.01 -2.78 -12.38
N GLN A 262 14.08 -3.24 -13.03
CA GLN A 262 15.36 -2.53 -13.07
C GLN A 262 15.85 -2.41 -14.50
N GLY A 263 15.96 -1.18 -15.02
CA GLY A 263 16.37 -0.93 -16.40
C GLY A 263 15.85 0.41 -16.89
N ALA A 264 15.06 0.40 -17.96
CA ALA A 264 14.48 1.62 -18.51
C ALA A 264 13.03 1.41 -18.96
N ALA A 265 12.21 2.45 -18.80
CA ALA A 265 10.83 2.46 -19.24
C ALA A 265 10.43 3.86 -19.70
N ALA A 266 9.67 3.95 -20.79
CA ALA A 266 9.22 5.23 -21.32
C ALA A 266 7.75 5.19 -21.76
N SER A 267 7.05 6.30 -21.58
CA SER A 267 5.71 6.56 -22.11
C SER A 267 5.75 7.77 -23.03
N ILE A 268 5.32 7.58 -24.28
CA ILE A 268 5.39 8.58 -25.35
C ILE A 268 3.99 8.84 -25.89
N ARG A 269 3.60 10.11 -26.00
CA ARG A 269 2.39 10.56 -26.65
C ARG A 269 2.65 10.75 -28.13
N LEU A 270 2.17 9.82 -28.96
CA LEU A 270 2.30 9.90 -30.41
C LEU A 270 1.36 10.96 -31.01
N SER A 271 0.16 11.07 -30.41
CA SER A 271 -0.84 12.06 -30.79
C SER A 271 -1.72 12.41 -29.60
N LYS A 272 -2.75 13.24 -29.80
CA LYS A 272 -3.75 13.56 -28.74
C LYS A 272 -4.51 12.30 -28.25
N GLU A 273 -4.62 11.29 -29.09
CA GLU A 273 -5.42 10.09 -28.83
C GLU A 273 -4.51 8.85 -28.56
N TRP A 274 -3.29 8.81 -29.09
CA TRP A 274 -2.42 7.64 -29.06
C TRP A 274 -1.24 7.80 -28.12
N ARG A 275 -1.04 6.79 -27.29
CA ARG A 275 0.09 6.65 -26.35
C ARG A 275 0.77 5.30 -26.54
N VAL A 276 2.07 5.26 -26.41
CA VAL A 276 2.86 4.03 -26.38
C VAL A 276 3.72 4.04 -25.14
N THR A 277 3.67 2.95 -24.39
CA THR A 277 4.55 2.71 -23.23
C THR A 277 5.36 1.47 -23.52
N ALA A 278 6.67 1.52 -23.29
CA ALA A 278 7.56 0.37 -23.42
C ALA A 278 8.51 0.32 -22.22
N PHE A 279 8.90 -0.90 -21.84
CA PHE A 279 9.85 -1.10 -20.75
C PHE A 279 10.74 -2.32 -21.02
N ALA A 280 11.95 -2.27 -20.45
CA ALA A 280 12.89 -3.36 -20.39
C ALA A 280 13.56 -3.40 -19.02
N SER A 281 13.69 -4.57 -18.44
CA SER A 281 14.24 -4.82 -17.12
C SER A 281 15.19 -6.00 -17.13
N TYR A 282 16.30 -5.86 -16.44
CA TYR A 282 17.19 -6.95 -16.05
C TYR A 282 17.51 -6.82 -14.58
N ARG A 283 17.16 -7.83 -13.79
CA ARG A 283 17.42 -7.83 -12.35
C ARG A 283 17.86 -9.19 -11.83
N SER A 284 18.63 -9.16 -10.75
CA SER A 284 18.91 -10.35 -9.95
C SER A 284 17.81 -10.51 -8.90
N ILE A 285 17.36 -11.75 -8.71
CA ILE A 285 16.33 -12.13 -7.77
C ILE A 285 16.77 -13.29 -6.90
N ASP A 286 16.16 -13.43 -5.75
CA ASP A 286 16.42 -14.50 -4.80
C ASP A 286 15.55 -15.71 -5.13
N ALA A 287 16.16 -16.89 -5.10
CA ALA A 287 15.42 -18.13 -5.30
C ALA A 287 15.88 -19.23 -4.35
N THR A 288 14.94 -20.07 -3.95
CA THR A 288 15.28 -21.38 -3.40
C THR A 288 15.49 -22.34 -4.55
N LEU A 289 16.66 -22.95 -4.65
CA LEU A 289 17.01 -23.89 -5.70
C LEU A 289 16.67 -25.32 -5.31
N ASN A 290 16.44 -26.17 -6.31
CA ASN A 290 16.44 -27.61 -6.23
C ASN A 290 17.89 -28.13 -6.33
N ASP A 291 18.12 -29.41 -6.06
CA ASP A 291 19.45 -30.04 -6.11
C ASP A 291 20.04 -30.05 -7.54
N ASP A 292 19.19 -30.01 -8.55
CA ASP A 292 19.57 -29.91 -9.98
C ASP A 292 19.87 -28.47 -10.44
N GLY A 293 19.82 -27.49 -9.54
CA GLY A 293 20.06 -26.08 -9.82
C GLY A 293 18.89 -25.34 -10.47
N THR A 294 17.72 -25.97 -10.65
CA THR A 294 16.50 -25.29 -11.08
C THR A 294 15.90 -24.47 -9.94
N ALA A 295 15.12 -23.42 -10.25
CA ALA A 295 14.47 -22.58 -9.25
C ALA A 295 13.19 -23.26 -8.73
N ARG A 296 13.16 -23.60 -7.44
CA ARG A 296 11.96 -24.15 -6.79
C ARG A 296 10.94 -23.09 -6.44
N THR A 297 11.40 -21.93 -5.96
CA THR A 297 10.55 -20.82 -5.52
C THR A 297 11.29 -19.51 -5.68
N LEU A 298 10.68 -18.53 -6.33
CA LEU A 298 11.16 -17.15 -6.36
C LEU A 298 10.77 -16.50 -5.03
N LEU A 299 11.72 -15.84 -4.37
CA LEU A 299 11.52 -15.26 -3.06
C LEU A 299 11.22 -13.75 -3.19
N SER A 300 10.29 -13.27 -2.39
CA SER A 300 9.97 -11.84 -2.26
C SER A 300 10.27 -11.29 -0.86
N SER A 301 10.83 -12.11 0.05
CA SER A 301 11.10 -11.68 1.43
C SER A 301 12.29 -10.73 1.53
N GLY A 302 13.33 -10.92 0.70
CA GLY A 302 14.52 -10.08 0.67
C GLY A 302 15.34 -10.08 1.96
N TYR A 303 15.19 -11.07 2.85
CA TYR A 303 15.99 -11.19 4.06
C TYR A 303 17.27 -11.99 3.81
N HIS A 304 18.42 -11.46 4.28
CA HIS A 304 19.74 -12.07 4.15
C HIS A 304 20.50 -12.09 5.50
N ARG A 305 19.81 -12.57 6.55
CA ARG A 305 20.27 -12.54 7.94
C ARG A 305 21.10 -13.74 8.35
N THR A 306 20.89 -14.87 7.67
CA THR A 306 21.54 -16.14 7.96
C THR A 306 22.39 -16.62 6.76
N ILE A 307 23.33 -17.55 7.00
CA ILE A 307 24.13 -18.17 5.92
C ILE A 307 23.21 -18.77 4.84
N SER A 308 22.12 -19.44 5.24
CA SER A 308 21.15 -20.03 4.30
C SER A 308 20.38 -18.98 3.51
N GLU A 309 19.96 -17.87 4.13
CA GLU A 309 19.30 -16.75 3.44
C GLU A 309 20.29 -16.06 2.50
N MET A 310 21.51 -15.78 2.96
CA MET A 310 22.58 -15.17 2.16
C MET A 310 22.98 -16.03 0.96
N GLY A 311 22.93 -17.36 1.07
CA GLY A 311 23.15 -18.28 -0.05
C GLY A 311 22.13 -18.17 -1.17
N LYS A 312 20.93 -17.63 -0.88
CA LYS A 312 19.85 -17.41 -1.86
C LYS A 312 19.91 -16.05 -2.53
N LYS A 313 20.70 -15.11 -1.99
CA LYS A 313 20.79 -13.75 -2.48
C LYS A 313 21.28 -13.70 -3.92
N ASN A 314 20.46 -13.05 -4.78
CA ASN A 314 20.81 -12.77 -6.18
C ASN A 314 21.30 -14.00 -6.98
N ASN A 315 20.74 -15.18 -6.72
CA ASN A 315 21.18 -16.42 -7.34
C ASN A 315 20.45 -16.77 -8.65
N THR A 316 19.49 -15.96 -9.04
CA THR A 316 18.69 -16.12 -10.25
C THR A 316 18.56 -14.76 -10.95
N HIS A 317 18.47 -14.75 -12.29
CA HIS A 317 18.28 -13.52 -13.06
C HIS A 317 16.97 -13.57 -13.83
N GLU A 318 16.32 -12.42 -13.89
CA GLU A 318 15.04 -12.20 -14.57
C GLU A 318 15.19 -11.08 -15.59
N VAL A 319 14.71 -11.34 -16.79
CA VAL A 319 14.59 -10.36 -17.89
C VAL A 319 13.11 -10.15 -18.15
N ASP A 320 12.65 -8.91 -18.06
CA ASP A 320 11.30 -8.54 -18.43
C ASP A 320 11.33 -7.51 -19.53
N CYS A 321 10.53 -7.70 -20.56
CA CYS A 321 10.26 -6.66 -21.54
C CYS A 321 8.78 -6.65 -21.94
N GLY A 322 8.27 -5.48 -22.21
CA GLY A 322 6.87 -5.37 -22.56
C GLY A 322 6.48 -3.95 -22.90
N GLY A 323 5.19 -3.78 -23.16
CA GLY A 323 4.66 -2.49 -23.48
C GLY A 323 3.15 -2.48 -23.64
N SER A 324 2.64 -1.28 -23.88
CA SER A 324 1.23 -0.99 -24.08
C SER A 324 1.06 0.00 -25.22
N ILE A 325 0.10 -0.23 -26.08
CA ILE A 325 -0.37 0.72 -27.08
C ILE A 325 -1.80 1.10 -26.67
N GLY A 326 -1.99 2.35 -26.34
CA GLY A 326 -3.26 2.89 -25.86
C GLY A 326 -3.85 3.91 -26.83
N TRP A 327 -5.16 3.80 -27.01
CA TRP A 327 -5.99 4.79 -27.68
C TRP A 327 -7.03 5.35 -26.71
N ARG A 328 -7.16 6.68 -26.68
CA ARG A 328 -8.15 7.36 -25.83
C ARG A 328 -8.83 8.48 -26.62
N ARG A 329 -10.17 8.47 -26.58
CA ARG A 329 -10.99 9.54 -27.12
C ARG A 329 -12.09 9.93 -26.13
N GLY A 330 -11.93 11.11 -25.54
CA GLY A 330 -12.84 11.56 -24.48
C GLY A 330 -12.83 10.62 -23.28
N THR A 331 -13.97 10.03 -22.98
CA THR A 331 -14.21 9.14 -21.85
C THR A 331 -13.89 7.67 -22.13
N LEU A 332 -13.68 7.30 -23.38
CA LEU A 332 -13.36 5.93 -23.80
C LEU A 332 -11.86 5.75 -23.97
N HIS A 333 -11.30 4.64 -23.46
CA HIS A 333 -9.96 4.20 -23.75
C HIS A 333 -9.89 2.69 -24.00
N ILE A 334 -8.95 2.28 -24.84
CA ILE A 334 -8.64 0.88 -25.12
C ILE A 334 -7.12 0.77 -25.18
N ASN A 335 -6.54 -0.23 -24.51
CA ASN A 335 -5.12 -0.49 -24.55
C ASN A 335 -4.88 -1.97 -24.87
N VAL A 336 -3.81 -2.23 -25.60
CA VAL A 336 -3.29 -3.57 -25.89
C VAL A 336 -1.93 -3.68 -25.19
N ASN A 337 -1.79 -4.67 -24.33
CA ASN A 337 -0.63 -4.88 -23.49
C ASN A 337 0.03 -6.23 -23.81
N SER A 338 1.35 -6.29 -23.74
CA SER A 338 2.09 -7.54 -23.83
C SER A 338 3.33 -7.49 -22.97
N VAL A 339 3.61 -8.60 -22.27
CA VAL A 339 4.77 -8.75 -21.39
C VAL A 339 5.42 -10.12 -21.65
N PHE A 340 6.73 -10.10 -21.82
CA PHE A 340 7.60 -11.24 -21.87
C PHE A 340 8.51 -11.26 -20.66
N THR A 341 8.58 -12.41 -19.96
CA THR A 341 9.49 -12.65 -18.83
C THR A 341 10.33 -13.88 -19.11
N HIS A 342 11.65 -13.76 -18.95
CA HIS A 342 12.62 -14.84 -19.05
C HIS A 342 13.40 -15.02 -17.75
N LEU A 343 13.48 -16.25 -17.27
CA LEU A 343 14.30 -16.63 -16.13
C LEU A 343 15.51 -17.43 -16.61
N ASN A 344 16.72 -17.07 -16.18
CA ASN A 344 17.94 -17.81 -16.51
C ASN A 344 17.96 -19.24 -15.93
N ARG A 345 17.22 -19.46 -14.83
CA ARG A 345 17.00 -20.79 -14.23
C ARG A 345 15.57 -21.21 -14.46
N GLN A 346 15.38 -22.45 -14.89
CA GLN A 346 14.05 -23.01 -15.09
C GLN A 346 13.27 -23.02 -13.76
N LEU A 347 12.07 -22.44 -13.75
CA LEU A 347 11.17 -22.50 -12.62
C LEU A 347 10.53 -23.90 -12.55
N MET A 348 10.86 -24.66 -11.51
CA MET A 348 10.40 -26.03 -11.25
C MET A 348 9.90 -26.14 -9.81
N PRO A 349 8.68 -25.70 -9.50
CA PRO A 349 8.10 -25.82 -8.17
C PRO A 349 7.96 -27.30 -7.77
N GLN A 350 8.08 -27.56 -6.45
CA GLN A 350 7.87 -28.90 -5.90
C GLN A 350 6.50 -29.45 -6.36
N GLU A 351 6.49 -30.69 -6.80
CA GLU A 351 5.29 -31.36 -7.26
C GLU A 351 4.35 -31.71 -6.10
N THR A 352 3.27 -30.96 -6.01
CA THR A 352 2.17 -31.20 -5.08
C THR A 352 0.86 -30.97 -5.81
N LEU A 353 -0.23 -31.58 -5.34
CA LEU A 353 -1.51 -31.49 -6.00
C LEU A 353 -1.94 -30.03 -6.26
N TYR A 354 -1.80 -29.16 -5.25
CA TYR A 354 -2.19 -27.75 -5.36
C TYR A 354 -1.25 -26.93 -6.26
N ARG A 355 -0.01 -27.38 -6.56
CA ARG A 355 0.96 -26.73 -7.44
C ARG A 355 0.97 -27.30 -8.87
N LYS A 356 0.05 -28.24 -9.19
CA LYS A 356 0.01 -28.85 -10.53
C LYS A 356 0.00 -27.83 -11.66
N TYR A 357 -0.70 -26.73 -11.50
CA TYR A 357 -0.82 -25.64 -12.47
C TYR A 357 0.05 -24.41 -12.15
N ALA A 358 0.96 -24.50 -11.21
CA ALA A 358 1.92 -23.43 -10.93
C ALA A 358 2.77 -23.11 -12.17
N ALA A 359 3.30 -21.90 -12.24
CA ALA A 359 4.20 -21.48 -13.31
C ALA A 359 5.42 -22.42 -13.37
N LYS A 360 5.72 -22.94 -14.57
CA LYS A 360 6.88 -23.82 -14.84
C LYS A 360 7.54 -23.40 -16.16
N GLY A 361 8.87 -23.40 -16.21
CA GLY A 361 9.66 -23.08 -17.40
C GLY A 361 10.53 -21.84 -17.22
N ASN A 362 11.10 -21.37 -18.31
CA ASN A 362 11.95 -20.19 -18.35
C ASN A 362 11.20 -18.98 -18.93
N ASP A 363 10.33 -19.22 -19.93
CA ASP A 363 9.72 -18.16 -20.74
C ASP A 363 8.22 -18.04 -20.50
N PHE A 364 7.78 -16.85 -20.19
CA PHE A 364 6.38 -16.52 -19.96
C PHE A 364 5.98 -15.35 -20.85
N ILE A 365 4.88 -15.51 -21.58
CA ILE A 365 4.28 -14.47 -22.42
C ILE A 365 2.84 -14.30 -21.99
N ASN A 366 2.47 -13.08 -21.68
CA ASN A 366 1.12 -12.70 -21.32
C ASN A 366 0.72 -11.46 -22.13
N SER A 367 -0.45 -11.49 -22.73
CA SER A 367 -1.00 -10.35 -23.46
C SER A 367 -2.42 -10.07 -23.02
N SER A 368 -2.83 -8.81 -23.04
CA SER A 368 -4.18 -8.42 -22.68
C SER A 368 -4.70 -7.27 -23.53
N ILE A 369 -6.02 -7.15 -23.51
CA ILE A 369 -6.74 -5.95 -23.95
C ILE A 369 -7.49 -5.43 -22.74
N ASP A 370 -7.26 -4.18 -22.40
CA ASP A 370 -8.06 -3.47 -21.40
C ASP A 370 -8.81 -2.30 -22.01
N TYR A 371 -9.92 -1.96 -21.40
CA TYR A 371 -10.76 -0.86 -21.82
C TYR A 371 -11.44 -0.18 -20.65
N GLY A 372 -11.83 1.07 -20.84
CA GLY A 372 -12.61 1.82 -19.86
C GLY A 372 -13.45 2.88 -20.53
N TYR A 373 -14.66 3.05 -19.97
CA TYR A 373 -15.59 4.12 -20.29
C TYR A 373 -16.03 4.78 -18.99
N ASN A 374 -15.65 6.05 -18.80
CA ASN A 374 -15.90 6.76 -17.56
C ASN A 374 -16.60 8.09 -17.83
N ASN A 375 -17.76 8.29 -17.21
CA ASN A 375 -18.43 9.59 -17.15
C ASN A 375 -18.93 9.84 -15.73
N THR A 376 -19.68 10.92 -15.51
CA THR A 376 -20.18 11.29 -14.18
C THR A 376 -21.15 10.29 -13.56
N ARG A 377 -21.77 9.40 -14.34
CA ARG A 377 -22.73 8.37 -13.89
C ARG A 377 -22.19 6.96 -14.00
N TRP A 378 -21.47 6.63 -15.08
CA TRP A 378 -20.97 5.30 -15.38
C TRP A 378 -19.45 5.23 -15.24
N SER A 379 -18.99 4.17 -14.63
CA SER A 379 -17.58 3.75 -14.66
C SER A 379 -17.53 2.28 -15.08
N ILE A 380 -17.11 2.03 -16.30
CA ILE A 380 -16.97 0.68 -16.84
C ILE A 380 -15.50 0.47 -17.13
N SER A 381 -14.91 -0.57 -16.58
CA SER A 381 -13.53 -0.97 -16.84
C SER A 381 -13.44 -2.48 -16.98
N GLY A 382 -12.54 -2.95 -17.83
CA GLY A 382 -12.32 -4.37 -17.99
C GLY A 382 -10.96 -4.68 -18.58
N GLU A 383 -10.47 -5.87 -18.28
CA GLU A 383 -9.27 -6.44 -18.88
C GLU A 383 -9.50 -7.92 -19.17
N THR A 384 -9.10 -8.37 -20.35
CA THR A 384 -9.07 -9.78 -20.72
C THR A 384 -7.66 -10.12 -21.16
N ALA A 385 -7.08 -11.13 -20.52
CA ALA A 385 -5.69 -11.54 -20.72
C ALA A 385 -5.60 -13.01 -21.09
N ILE A 386 -4.56 -13.34 -21.86
CA ILE A 386 -4.23 -14.69 -22.29
C ILE A 386 -2.75 -14.95 -22.05
N ASN A 387 -2.40 -16.15 -21.61
CA ASN A 387 -1.03 -16.59 -21.54
C ASN A 387 -0.62 -17.42 -22.79
N ARG A 388 0.68 -17.71 -22.93
CA ARG A 388 1.24 -18.49 -24.05
C ARG A 388 0.52 -19.85 -24.28
N LYS A 389 -0.09 -20.44 -23.23
CA LYS A 389 -0.80 -21.73 -23.29
C LYS A 389 -2.29 -21.61 -23.61
N GLY A 390 -2.77 -20.41 -23.95
CA GLY A 390 -4.18 -20.14 -24.26
C GLY A 390 -5.11 -20.09 -23.04
N ALA A 391 -4.58 -20.07 -21.82
CA ALA A 391 -5.40 -19.92 -20.63
C ALA A 391 -5.82 -18.45 -20.45
N LEU A 392 -7.08 -18.22 -20.07
CA LEU A 392 -7.69 -16.91 -19.98
C LEU A 392 -7.75 -16.41 -18.54
N ALA A 393 -7.61 -15.10 -18.39
CA ALA A 393 -7.99 -14.36 -17.19
C ALA A 393 -8.77 -13.12 -17.61
N LEU A 394 -9.84 -12.81 -16.85
CA LEU A 394 -10.65 -11.63 -17.11
C LEU A 394 -11.14 -11.00 -15.82
N THR A 395 -11.21 -9.67 -15.84
CA THR A 395 -11.78 -8.86 -14.74
C THR A 395 -12.57 -7.72 -15.38
N HIS A 396 -13.83 -7.58 -14.99
CA HIS A 396 -14.73 -6.54 -15.50
C HIS A 396 -15.43 -5.86 -14.34
N THR A 397 -15.50 -4.55 -14.38
CA THR A 397 -16.16 -3.72 -13.36
C THR A 397 -17.21 -2.82 -14.00
N VAL A 398 -18.30 -2.65 -13.31
CA VAL A 398 -19.34 -1.69 -13.66
C VAL A 398 -19.71 -0.93 -12.39
N GLY A 399 -19.45 0.37 -12.40
CA GLY A 399 -19.88 1.30 -11.36
C GLY A 399 -20.99 2.19 -11.91
N TYR A 400 -22.02 2.40 -11.12
CA TYR A 400 -23.15 3.25 -11.48
C TYR A 400 -23.56 4.16 -10.31
N LYS A 401 -23.70 5.44 -10.60
CA LYS A 401 -24.21 6.44 -9.69
C LYS A 401 -25.71 6.56 -9.87
N LEU A 402 -26.49 6.00 -8.93
CA LEU A 402 -27.95 6.04 -8.98
C LEU A 402 -28.47 7.46 -8.73
N CYS A 403 -27.94 8.12 -7.70
CA CYS A 403 -28.18 9.51 -7.35
C CYS A 403 -26.92 10.11 -6.76
N ASP A 404 -26.94 11.37 -6.35
CA ASP A 404 -25.73 12.04 -5.81
C ASP A 404 -25.24 11.40 -4.51
N GLU A 405 -26.15 10.77 -3.76
CA GLU A 405 -25.87 10.13 -2.49
C GLU A 405 -25.52 8.65 -2.59
N LEU A 406 -25.89 7.95 -3.70
CA LEU A 406 -25.77 6.50 -3.79
C LEU A 406 -25.05 6.05 -5.07
N SER A 407 -23.92 5.38 -4.87
CA SER A 407 -23.18 4.70 -5.93
C SER A 407 -23.10 3.20 -5.65
N VAL A 408 -23.23 2.39 -6.68
CA VAL A 408 -23.09 0.94 -6.64
C VAL A 408 -22.01 0.48 -7.59
N MET A 409 -21.40 -0.65 -7.28
CA MET A 409 -20.36 -1.26 -8.09
C MET A 409 -20.53 -2.77 -8.11
N MET A 410 -20.30 -3.36 -9.28
CA MET A 410 -20.16 -4.80 -9.46
C MET A 410 -18.81 -5.10 -10.15
N LEU A 411 -18.10 -6.12 -9.66
CA LEU A 411 -16.90 -6.65 -10.29
C LEU A 411 -17.06 -8.15 -10.49
N HIS A 412 -16.86 -8.60 -11.71
CA HIS A 412 -16.76 -10.02 -12.06
C HIS A 412 -15.33 -10.36 -12.40
N ARG A 413 -14.82 -11.50 -11.90
CA ARG A 413 -13.48 -12.01 -12.21
C ARG A 413 -13.51 -13.50 -12.52
N TYR A 414 -12.71 -13.91 -13.49
CA TYR A 414 -12.47 -15.30 -13.83
C TYR A 414 -10.99 -15.50 -14.18
N TYR A 415 -10.31 -16.38 -13.45
CA TYR A 415 -8.92 -16.74 -13.69
C TYR A 415 -8.80 -18.25 -13.85
N ASP A 416 -8.50 -18.70 -15.07
CA ASP A 416 -8.29 -20.13 -15.33
C ASP A 416 -7.18 -20.66 -14.40
N LYS A 417 -7.32 -21.88 -13.91
CA LYS A 417 -6.30 -22.54 -13.09
C LYS A 417 -4.95 -22.72 -13.80
N ARG A 418 -4.92 -22.67 -15.14
CA ARG A 418 -3.70 -22.75 -15.98
C ARG A 418 -3.16 -21.36 -16.34
N TYR A 419 -3.86 -20.28 -15.99
CA TYR A 419 -3.36 -18.94 -16.23
C TYR A 419 -2.16 -18.68 -15.31
N THR A 420 -1.03 -18.26 -15.90
CA THR A 420 0.21 -17.98 -15.17
C THR A 420 0.81 -16.69 -15.71
N ALA A 421 0.92 -15.68 -14.86
CA ALA A 421 1.60 -14.41 -15.11
C ALA A 421 2.39 -14.07 -13.85
N LEU A 422 3.73 -14.02 -13.94
CA LEU A 422 4.60 -13.88 -12.76
C LEU A 422 4.39 -12.53 -12.04
N HIS A 423 4.07 -11.49 -12.80
CA HIS A 423 3.86 -10.14 -12.30
C HIS A 423 2.39 -9.72 -12.23
N ALA A 424 1.45 -10.66 -12.37
CA ALA A 424 0.03 -10.34 -12.23
C ALA A 424 -0.32 -9.96 -10.79
N GLY A 425 -1.12 -8.92 -10.64
CA GLY A 425 -1.57 -8.40 -9.36
C GLY A 425 -2.98 -7.81 -9.46
N SER A 426 -3.95 -8.59 -9.97
CA SER A 426 -5.35 -8.18 -10.09
C SER A 426 -6.14 -8.41 -8.80
N PHE A 427 -7.35 -7.84 -8.74
CA PHE A 427 -8.28 -8.05 -7.62
C PHE A 427 -8.61 -9.53 -7.44
N SER A 428 -8.37 -10.09 -6.27
CA SER A 428 -8.58 -11.51 -5.98
C SER A 428 -8.82 -11.75 -4.48
N GLU A 429 -9.56 -12.81 -4.17
CA GLU A 429 -9.62 -13.38 -2.81
C GLU A 429 -8.39 -14.23 -2.51
N GLY A 430 -7.85 -14.90 -3.52
CA GLY A 430 -6.61 -15.65 -3.44
C GLY A 430 -5.36 -14.76 -3.46
N SER A 431 -4.20 -15.33 -3.13
CA SER A 431 -2.92 -14.62 -3.17
C SER A 431 -2.42 -14.35 -4.60
N ASN A 432 -2.90 -15.11 -5.59
CA ASN A 432 -2.46 -15.06 -6.97
C ASN A 432 -3.63 -14.84 -7.92
N THR A 433 -3.38 -14.22 -9.07
CA THR A 433 -4.33 -14.09 -10.19
C THR A 433 -4.42 -15.43 -10.96
N GLN A 434 -4.95 -16.44 -10.32
CA GLN A 434 -5.05 -17.82 -10.85
C GLN A 434 -6.10 -18.62 -10.10
N ASN A 435 -6.80 -19.53 -10.79
CA ASN A 435 -7.73 -20.51 -10.21
C ASN A 435 -8.83 -19.86 -9.36
N GLU A 436 -9.47 -18.80 -9.86
CA GLU A 436 -10.50 -18.10 -9.11
C GLU A 436 -11.62 -17.62 -10.04
N HIS A 437 -12.86 -17.82 -9.62
CA HIS A 437 -14.05 -17.24 -10.22
C HIS A 437 -14.85 -16.53 -9.13
N GLY A 438 -15.13 -15.25 -9.29
CA GLY A 438 -15.77 -14.48 -8.23
C GLY A 438 -16.60 -13.32 -8.72
N ILE A 439 -17.50 -12.92 -7.84
CA ILE A 439 -18.37 -11.76 -8.00
C ILE A 439 -18.26 -10.92 -6.74
N TYR A 440 -18.00 -9.64 -6.92
CA TYR A 440 -17.96 -8.64 -5.88
C TYR A 440 -19.05 -7.60 -6.17
N VAL A 441 -19.82 -7.25 -5.17
CA VAL A 441 -20.84 -6.18 -5.24
C VAL A 441 -20.63 -5.26 -4.06
N GLY A 442 -20.68 -3.97 -4.29
CA GLY A 442 -20.54 -2.98 -3.24
C GLY A 442 -21.35 -1.73 -3.48
N ALA A 443 -21.61 -1.00 -2.41
CA ALA A 443 -22.33 0.26 -2.45
C ALA A 443 -21.69 1.30 -1.50
N THR A 444 -21.72 2.56 -1.92
CA THR A 444 -21.38 3.72 -1.10
C THR A 444 -22.59 4.62 -1.02
N TRP A 445 -23.09 4.89 0.19
CA TRP A 445 -24.24 5.72 0.44
C TRP A 445 -23.89 6.88 1.39
N ILE A 446 -24.16 8.10 0.93
CA ILE A 446 -23.84 9.37 1.63
C ILE A 446 -25.15 10.14 1.79
N PRO A 447 -26.08 9.71 2.69
CA PRO A 447 -27.41 10.31 2.85
C PRO A 447 -27.38 11.77 3.27
N SER A 448 -26.26 12.21 3.83
CA SER A 448 -25.98 13.61 4.17
C SER A 448 -24.47 13.85 4.21
N ARG A 449 -24.05 15.11 4.26
CA ARG A 449 -22.61 15.47 4.36
C ARG A 449 -21.92 14.87 5.62
N GLN A 450 -22.69 14.51 6.63
CA GLN A 450 -22.19 13.97 7.89
C GLN A 450 -22.04 12.44 7.86
N TRP A 451 -22.82 11.73 7.05
CA TRP A 451 -22.84 10.29 7.01
C TRP A 451 -22.10 9.73 5.81
N ASN A 452 -21.30 8.70 6.03
CA ASN A 452 -20.70 7.88 4.99
C ASN A 452 -20.90 6.42 5.36
N ILE A 453 -21.64 5.69 4.55
CA ILE A 453 -21.97 4.27 4.74
C ILE A 453 -21.45 3.52 3.52
N GLN A 454 -20.67 2.48 3.75
CA GLN A 454 -20.09 1.66 2.68
C GLN A 454 -20.24 0.19 3.04
N GLY A 455 -20.52 -0.62 2.04
CA GLY A 455 -20.57 -2.06 2.25
C GLY A 455 -20.29 -2.83 0.98
N TYR A 456 -19.76 -4.03 1.16
CA TYR A 456 -19.56 -4.96 0.06
C TYR A 456 -19.84 -6.41 0.46
N ALA A 457 -20.09 -7.23 -0.56
CA ALA A 457 -20.12 -8.68 -0.50
C ALA A 457 -19.27 -9.23 -1.65
N ASP A 458 -18.35 -10.11 -1.36
CA ASP A 458 -17.47 -10.77 -2.32
C ASP A 458 -17.57 -12.28 -2.17
N TYR A 459 -17.88 -12.97 -3.25
CA TYR A 459 -17.88 -14.42 -3.32
C TYR A 459 -16.81 -14.90 -4.29
N ALA A 460 -16.04 -15.90 -3.90
CA ALA A 460 -15.01 -16.53 -4.72
C ALA A 460 -15.11 -18.06 -4.68
N HIS A 461 -15.04 -18.68 -5.85
CA HIS A 461 -14.95 -20.10 -6.07
C HIS A 461 -13.59 -20.49 -6.62
N PHE A 462 -12.99 -21.55 -6.06
CA PHE A 462 -11.70 -22.12 -6.47
C PHE A 462 -11.92 -23.54 -6.99
N ALA A 463 -11.79 -23.71 -8.28
CA ALA A 463 -12.08 -25.00 -8.94
C ALA A 463 -10.98 -26.06 -8.72
N TRP A 464 -9.79 -25.66 -8.24
CA TRP A 464 -8.64 -26.53 -8.00
C TRP A 464 -8.14 -26.38 -6.56
N PRO A 465 -7.55 -27.45 -5.95
CA PRO A 465 -6.91 -27.38 -4.64
C PRO A 465 -5.94 -26.21 -4.48
N ARG A 466 -5.90 -25.66 -3.26
CA ARG A 466 -4.99 -24.59 -2.85
C ARG A 466 -4.15 -25.04 -1.66
N TYR A 467 -3.18 -24.23 -1.25
CA TYR A 467 -2.46 -24.48 -0.02
C TYR A 467 -3.43 -24.62 1.16
N GLN A 468 -3.30 -25.68 1.95
CA GLN A 468 -4.19 -26.08 3.04
C GLN A 468 -5.64 -26.43 2.63
N VAL A 469 -5.91 -26.65 1.36
CA VAL A 469 -7.25 -27.03 0.87
C VAL A 469 -7.13 -28.10 -0.20
N THR A 470 -7.53 -29.33 0.12
CA THR A 470 -7.31 -30.52 -0.73
C THR A 470 -8.32 -30.68 -1.86
N GLY A 471 -9.37 -29.86 -1.90
CA GLY A 471 -10.43 -29.92 -2.91
C GLY A 471 -10.83 -28.55 -3.46
N LYS A 472 -11.93 -28.54 -4.20
CA LYS A 472 -12.62 -27.30 -4.57
C LYS A 472 -13.07 -26.58 -3.31
N SER A 473 -13.08 -25.26 -3.34
CA SER A 473 -13.42 -24.49 -2.15
C SER A 473 -14.02 -23.14 -2.49
N ASP A 474 -14.76 -22.61 -1.54
CA ASP A 474 -15.43 -21.32 -1.64
C ASP A 474 -14.93 -20.36 -0.56
N ALA A 475 -15.07 -19.08 -0.83
CA ALA A 475 -14.87 -18.02 0.16
C ALA A 475 -15.96 -16.96 0.00
N PHE A 476 -16.34 -16.36 1.11
CA PHE A 476 -17.24 -15.22 1.17
C PHE A 476 -16.67 -14.17 2.12
N ASP A 477 -16.69 -12.92 1.69
CA ASP A 477 -16.21 -11.80 2.48
C ASP A 477 -17.20 -10.64 2.38
N GLY A 478 -17.80 -10.28 3.49
CA GLY A 478 -18.77 -9.20 3.59
C GLY A 478 -18.33 -8.16 4.61
N LEU A 479 -18.49 -6.89 4.27
CA LEU A 479 -18.14 -5.77 5.14
C LEU A 479 -19.22 -4.69 5.09
N LEU A 480 -19.54 -4.14 6.26
CA LEU A 480 -20.33 -2.93 6.43
C LEU A 480 -19.53 -1.95 7.29
N ALA A 481 -19.36 -0.74 6.80
CA ALA A 481 -18.71 0.36 7.51
C ALA A 481 -19.60 1.59 7.48
N ALA A 482 -19.71 2.30 8.60
CA ALA A 482 -20.43 3.54 8.70
C ALA A 482 -19.62 4.55 9.52
N SER A 483 -19.65 5.81 9.11
CA SER A 483 -19.08 6.90 9.88
C SER A 483 -20.01 8.09 9.90
N HIS A 484 -20.05 8.76 11.05
CA HIS A 484 -20.77 10.01 11.25
C HIS A 484 -19.79 11.09 11.71
N THR A 485 -19.72 12.18 10.97
CA THR A 485 -18.84 13.31 11.22
C THR A 485 -19.64 14.46 11.85
N GLY A 486 -19.46 14.68 13.15
CA GLY A 486 -19.98 15.85 13.85
C GLY A 486 -18.98 17.02 13.80
N ARG A 487 -19.32 18.11 14.48
CA ARG A 487 -18.48 19.33 14.50
C ARG A 487 -17.11 19.12 15.18
N ARG A 488 -17.08 18.35 16.29
CA ARG A 488 -15.86 18.07 17.08
C ARG A 488 -15.55 16.60 17.23
N TRP A 489 -16.38 15.73 16.73
CA TRP A 489 -16.24 14.29 16.89
C TRP A 489 -16.58 13.55 15.60
N VAL A 490 -15.95 12.40 15.42
CA VAL A 490 -16.26 11.43 14.38
C VAL A 490 -16.48 10.10 15.06
N VAL A 491 -17.64 9.49 14.83
CA VAL A 491 -17.90 8.11 15.27
C VAL A 491 -17.86 7.23 14.05
N SER A 492 -17.15 6.12 14.15
CA SER A 492 -17.03 5.12 13.09
C SER A 492 -17.31 3.73 13.63
N GLY A 493 -17.96 2.92 12.82
CA GLY A 493 -18.22 1.52 13.09
C GLY A 493 -17.95 0.69 11.85
N ARG A 494 -17.40 -0.52 12.06
CA ARG A 494 -17.13 -1.48 11.00
C ARG A 494 -17.41 -2.88 11.50
N TYR A 495 -18.07 -3.67 10.65
CA TYR A 495 -18.26 -5.10 10.87
C TYR A 495 -17.90 -5.87 9.59
N ARG A 496 -17.12 -6.93 9.73
CA ARG A 496 -16.68 -7.80 8.64
C ARG A 496 -16.91 -9.25 8.99
N VAL A 497 -17.39 -10.02 8.04
CA VAL A 497 -17.50 -11.46 8.09
C VAL A 497 -16.69 -12.05 6.96
N HIS A 498 -15.74 -12.92 7.26
CA HIS A 498 -14.93 -13.61 6.27
C HIS A 498 -15.04 -15.13 6.48
N ILE A 499 -15.67 -15.81 5.55
CA ILE A 499 -15.88 -17.25 5.55
C ILE A 499 -14.95 -17.87 4.51
N ARG A 500 -14.12 -18.81 4.93
CA ARG A 500 -13.21 -19.54 4.04
C ARG A 500 -13.28 -21.02 4.29
N GLN A 501 -13.28 -21.79 3.22
CA GLN A 501 -13.16 -23.24 3.29
C GLN A 501 -11.69 -23.65 3.41
N LEU A 502 -11.39 -24.46 4.41
CA LEU A 502 -10.07 -25.00 4.73
C LEU A 502 -10.18 -26.49 5.05
N ASN A 503 -9.07 -27.20 5.03
CA ASN A 503 -9.05 -28.58 5.54
C ASN A 503 -9.39 -28.59 7.04
N SER A 504 -10.12 -29.62 7.45
CA SER A 504 -10.28 -29.99 8.86
C SER A 504 -8.93 -30.31 9.50
N SER A 505 -8.91 -30.42 10.84
CA SER A 505 -7.69 -30.70 11.59
C SER A 505 -7.10 -32.08 11.24
N ASP A 506 -7.93 -33.04 10.91
CA ASP A 506 -7.58 -34.41 10.43
C ASP A 506 -7.26 -34.43 8.92
N LYS A 507 -7.45 -33.33 8.19
CA LYS A 507 -7.28 -33.14 6.73
C LYS A 507 -8.19 -34.04 5.86
N MET A 508 -9.20 -34.71 6.47
CA MET A 508 -10.12 -35.60 5.77
C MET A 508 -11.31 -34.89 5.13
N ARG A 509 -11.65 -33.70 5.62
CA ARG A 509 -12.81 -32.92 5.20
C ARG A 509 -12.45 -31.45 4.94
N ILE A 510 -13.26 -30.80 4.14
CA ILE A 510 -13.22 -29.34 3.98
C ILE A 510 -14.28 -28.76 4.93
N VAL A 511 -13.88 -27.79 5.75
CA VAL A 511 -14.72 -27.15 6.77
C VAL A 511 -14.66 -25.64 6.62
N ASN A 512 -15.72 -24.97 7.07
CA ASN A 512 -15.73 -23.52 7.09
C ASN A 512 -14.94 -22.99 8.29
N ARG A 513 -14.09 -22.00 8.03
CA ARG A 513 -13.58 -21.08 9.04
C ARG A 513 -14.32 -19.78 8.88
N ILE A 514 -14.91 -19.28 9.95
CA ILE A 514 -15.68 -18.04 9.99
C ILE A 514 -14.92 -17.06 10.89
N ASP A 515 -14.44 -15.98 10.31
CA ASP A 515 -13.75 -14.89 10.99
C ASP A 515 -14.66 -13.67 11.01
N GLN A 516 -15.08 -13.21 12.19
CA GLN A 516 -15.93 -12.04 12.39
C GLN A 516 -15.12 -10.97 13.11
N ARG A 517 -15.13 -9.76 12.59
CA ARG A 517 -14.39 -8.63 13.14
C ARG A 517 -15.29 -7.42 13.28
N MET A 518 -15.19 -6.77 14.43
CA MET A 518 -15.88 -5.54 14.72
C MET A 518 -14.86 -4.48 15.16
N ARG A 519 -15.04 -3.26 14.68
CA ARG A 519 -14.28 -2.09 15.13
C ARG A 519 -15.24 -0.94 15.40
N LEU A 520 -15.09 -0.31 16.54
CA LEU A 520 -15.77 0.93 16.90
C LEU A 520 -14.71 1.98 17.21
N GLY A 521 -14.89 3.17 16.71
CA GLY A 521 -13.96 4.29 16.90
C GLY A 521 -14.71 5.58 17.22
N VAL A 522 -14.16 6.35 18.12
CA VAL A 522 -14.61 7.71 18.46
C VAL A 522 -13.40 8.62 18.46
N ASP A 523 -13.35 9.54 17.51
CA ASP A 523 -12.34 10.60 17.43
C ASP A 523 -12.96 11.90 17.95
N CYS A 524 -12.43 12.47 19.02
CA CYS A 524 -12.91 13.69 19.63
C CYS A 524 -11.84 14.78 19.63
N ARG A 525 -12.13 15.90 18.99
CA ARG A 525 -11.28 17.10 19.02
C ARG A 525 -11.64 17.95 20.23
N LEU A 526 -10.90 17.79 21.33
CA LEU A 526 -11.13 18.51 22.59
C LEU A 526 -10.78 19.99 22.44
N THR A 527 -9.64 20.28 21.80
CA THR A 527 -9.19 21.65 21.50
C THR A 527 -8.65 21.73 20.07
N SER A 528 -8.20 22.91 19.63
CA SER A 528 -7.47 23.06 18.36
C SER A 528 -6.17 22.26 18.30
N HIS A 529 -5.63 21.88 19.45
CA HIS A 529 -4.30 21.22 19.57
C HIS A 529 -4.38 19.80 20.13
N LEU A 530 -5.53 19.38 20.71
CA LEU A 530 -5.67 18.12 21.41
C LEU A 530 -6.82 17.30 20.82
N GLN A 531 -6.51 16.10 20.37
CA GLN A 531 -7.45 15.10 19.87
C GLN A 531 -7.31 13.82 20.69
N LEU A 532 -8.44 13.23 21.03
CA LEU A 532 -8.57 11.94 21.69
C LEU A 532 -9.23 10.96 20.73
N CYS A 533 -8.68 9.75 20.59
CA CYS A 533 -9.21 8.73 19.71
C CYS A 533 -9.33 7.42 20.49
N THR A 534 -10.54 7.02 20.80
CA THR A 534 -10.85 5.74 21.46
C THR A 534 -11.21 4.71 20.40
N GLN A 535 -10.63 3.53 20.47
CA GLN A 535 -10.90 2.43 19.54
C GLN A 535 -11.13 1.12 20.29
N ILE A 536 -12.17 0.40 19.91
CA ILE A 536 -12.50 -0.94 20.41
C ILE A 536 -12.52 -1.88 19.22
N ASP A 537 -11.73 -2.95 19.29
CA ASP A 537 -11.67 -4.02 18.31
C ASP A 537 -12.12 -5.34 18.92
N GLY A 538 -12.97 -6.07 18.22
CA GLY A 538 -13.40 -7.42 18.55
C GLY A 538 -13.15 -8.38 17.40
N MET A 539 -12.70 -9.58 17.72
CA MET A 539 -12.49 -10.67 16.77
C MET A 539 -13.07 -11.96 17.29
N ILE A 540 -13.80 -12.67 16.45
CA ILE A 540 -14.29 -14.03 16.72
C ILE A 540 -13.90 -14.90 15.53
N SER A 541 -13.15 -15.96 15.78
CA SER A 541 -12.79 -16.97 14.78
C SER A 541 -13.38 -18.32 15.17
N THR A 542 -14.13 -18.94 14.27
CA THR A 542 -14.76 -20.25 14.52
C THR A 542 -14.34 -21.23 13.43
N LYS A 543 -13.82 -22.38 13.86
CA LYS A 543 -13.49 -23.52 12.97
C LYS A 543 -13.81 -24.83 13.69
N GLU A 544 -14.55 -25.73 13.01
CA GLU A 544 -14.91 -27.05 13.56
C GLU A 544 -15.59 -26.99 14.96
N GLY A 545 -16.43 -25.98 15.18
CA GLY A 545 -17.09 -25.76 16.48
C GLY A 545 -16.20 -25.16 17.56
N LYS A 546 -14.88 -25.04 17.32
CA LYS A 546 -13.96 -24.34 18.22
C LYS A 546 -14.02 -22.85 17.94
N LYS A 547 -14.28 -22.07 18.99
CA LYS A 547 -14.36 -20.62 18.98
C LYS A 547 -13.09 -20.05 19.61
N SER A 548 -12.53 -19.00 19.01
CA SER A 548 -11.42 -18.21 19.53
C SER A 548 -11.84 -16.76 19.48
N GLU A 549 -11.77 -16.07 20.61
CA GLU A 549 -12.23 -14.70 20.79
C GLU A 549 -11.07 -13.77 21.10
N GLY A 550 -11.19 -12.53 20.70
CA GLY A 550 -10.23 -11.50 20.99
C GLY A 550 -10.90 -10.14 21.16
N VAL A 551 -10.40 -9.34 22.08
CA VAL A 551 -10.82 -7.98 22.32
C VAL A 551 -9.60 -7.09 22.55
N MET A 552 -9.66 -5.86 22.05
CA MET A 552 -8.65 -4.83 22.28
C MET A 552 -9.32 -3.48 22.48
N VAL A 553 -8.88 -2.74 23.48
CA VAL A 553 -9.32 -1.38 23.76
C VAL A 553 -8.09 -0.48 23.75
N GLY A 554 -8.10 0.51 22.86
CA GLY A 554 -6.99 1.43 22.68
C GLY A 554 -7.42 2.88 22.78
N GLU A 555 -6.55 3.69 23.35
CA GLU A 555 -6.69 5.12 23.49
C GLU A 555 -5.50 5.82 22.87
N HIS A 556 -5.74 6.78 21.97
CA HIS A 556 -4.73 7.64 21.37
C HIS A 556 -4.96 9.08 21.79
N ILE A 557 -3.92 9.70 22.29
CA ILE A 557 -3.88 11.12 22.63
C ILE A 557 -2.92 11.79 21.64
N LYS A 558 -3.45 12.70 20.83
CA LYS A 558 -2.65 13.44 19.85
C LYS A 558 -2.64 14.91 20.25
N TRP A 559 -1.45 15.44 20.43
CA TRP A 559 -1.23 16.84 20.73
C TRP A 559 -0.29 17.45 19.69
N GLN A 560 -0.67 18.60 19.12
CA GLN A 560 0.09 19.24 18.06
C GLN A 560 0.17 20.75 18.26
N ARG A 561 1.38 21.27 18.15
CA ARG A 561 1.69 22.70 17.97
C ARG A 561 2.57 22.87 16.73
N GLU A 562 2.87 24.15 16.34
CA GLU A 562 3.59 24.47 15.11
C GLU A 562 4.91 23.70 14.94
N TRP A 563 5.68 23.57 16.02
CA TRP A 563 7.01 22.95 15.98
C TRP A 563 7.09 21.55 16.57
N LEU A 564 6.08 21.11 17.34
CA LEU A 564 6.07 19.85 18.07
C LEU A 564 4.73 19.13 17.94
N ARG A 565 4.78 17.87 17.54
CA ARG A 565 3.67 16.93 17.59
C ARG A 565 4.02 15.78 18.53
N MET A 566 3.08 15.40 19.38
CA MET A 566 3.18 14.25 20.29
C MET A 566 1.96 13.34 20.11
N ASP A 567 2.22 12.06 19.93
CA ASP A 567 1.19 11.01 19.85
C ASP A 567 1.49 9.99 20.95
N ILE A 568 0.53 9.76 21.83
CA ILE A 568 0.62 8.75 22.89
C ILE A 568 -0.49 7.73 22.63
N HIS A 569 -0.16 6.47 22.71
CA HIS A 569 -1.11 5.37 22.56
C HIS A 569 -0.94 4.39 23.71
N ALA A 570 -2.05 3.95 24.28
CA ALA A 570 -2.11 2.86 25.24
C ALA A 570 -3.23 1.92 24.82
N ALA A 571 -2.98 0.61 24.79
CA ALA A 571 -3.99 -0.36 24.45
C ALA A 571 -3.84 -1.63 25.27
N TRP A 572 -4.95 -2.10 25.80
CA TRP A 572 -5.06 -3.40 26.43
C TRP A 572 -5.66 -4.40 25.44
N PHE A 573 -5.11 -5.62 25.39
CA PHE A 573 -5.60 -6.68 24.52
C PHE A 573 -5.66 -8.02 25.24
N HIS A 574 -6.67 -8.80 24.88
CA HIS A 574 -6.84 -10.19 25.28
C HIS A 574 -7.35 -10.98 24.09
N THR A 575 -6.67 -12.07 23.75
CA THR A 575 -7.11 -13.03 22.72
C THR A 575 -6.81 -14.44 23.18
N ASP A 576 -7.72 -15.38 22.88
CA ASP A 576 -7.56 -16.79 23.29
C ASP A 576 -6.35 -17.44 22.63
N ASP A 577 -6.16 -17.19 21.34
CA ASP A 577 -5.03 -17.71 20.58
C ASP A 577 -4.67 -16.81 19.37
N TYR A 578 -3.76 -17.28 18.52
CA TYR A 578 -3.35 -16.56 17.30
C TYR A 578 -4.46 -16.44 16.25
N ASN A 579 -5.54 -17.25 16.32
CA ASN A 579 -6.65 -17.16 15.36
C ASN A 579 -7.51 -15.90 15.59
N SER A 580 -7.60 -15.45 16.84
CA SER A 580 -8.32 -14.23 17.23
C SER A 580 -7.43 -12.98 17.35
N ARG A 581 -6.23 -13.00 16.76
CA ARG A 581 -5.31 -11.86 16.76
C ARG A 581 -5.94 -10.59 16.19
N ILE A 582 -5.55 -9.45 16.75
CA ILE A 582 -6.05 -8.13 16.39
C ILE A 582 -4.89 -7.30 15.83
N TYR A 583 -5.19 -6.50 14.82
CA TYR A 583 -4.26 -5.54 14.25
C TYR A 583 -4.76 -4.12 14.50
N GLN A 584 -3.89 -3.27 14.98
CA GLN A 584 -4.23 -1.86 15.19
C GLN A 584 -3.17 -0.95 14.58
N HIS A 585 -3.62 0.12 13.92
CA HIS A 585 -2.73 1.13 13.39
C HIS A 585 -2.09 1.95 14.51
N GLU A 586 -0.80 2.20 14.39
CA GLU A 586 -0.05 3.13 15.24
C GLU A 586 0.58 4.24 14.39
N SER A 587 0.59 5.45 14.92
CA SER A 587 1.39 6.54 14.32
C SER A 587 2.85 6.10 14.23
N SER A 588 3.50 6.39 13.10
CA SER A 588 4.90 6.04 12.88
C SER A 588 5.66 7.17 12.18
N VAL A 589 6.95 6.96 11.98
CA VAL A 589 7.81 7.88 11.24
C VAL A 589 7.41 7.90 9.76
N GLN A 590 7.90 8.88 9.03
CA GLN A 590 7.62 9.00 7.60
C GLN A 590 8.10 7.74 6.84
N ASN A 591 7.32 7.27 5.88
CA ASN A 591 7.57 6.08 5.06
C ASN A 591 7.60 4.76 5.84
N ASP A 592 7.10 4.73 7.07
CA ASP A 592 6.93 3.52 7.85
C ASP A 592 5.44 3.27 8.11
N PHE A 593 4.99 2.07 7.79
CA PHE A 593 3.61 1.66 7.96
C PHE A 593 3.51 0.69 9.14
N SER A 594 2.97 1.17 10.26
CA SER A 594 2.96 0.43 11.51
C SER A 594 1.58 -0.15 11.80
N PHE A 595 1.46 -1.47 11.64
CA PHE A 595 0.29 -2.27 11.97
C PHE A 595 0.66 -3.47 12.82
N PRO A 596 1.05 -3.24 14.07
CA PRO A 596 1.42 -4.35 14.95
C PRO A 596 0.26 -5.32 15.17
N CYS A 597 0.64 -6.60 15.25
CA CYS A 597 -0.24 -7.73 15.51
C CYS A 597 -0.21 -8.08 17.00
N TYR A 598 -1.37 -8.18 17.63
CA TYR A 598 -1.53 -8.48 19.04
C TYR A 598 -2.26 -9.80 19.21
N TYR A 599 -1.70 -10.70 20.04
CA TYR A 599 -2.32 -11.97 20.42
C TYR A 599 -1.85 -12.41 21.82
N GLY A 600 -2.71 -13.13 22.54
CA GLY A 600 -2.54 -13.44 23.95
C GLY A 600 -3.06 -12.34 24.87
N HIS A 601 -2.49 -12.17 26.05
CA HIS A 601 -2.94 -11.19 27.05
C HIS A 601 -1.82 -10.20 27.37
N GLY A 602 -2.08 -8.91 27.19
CA GLY A 602 -1.06 -7.91 27.42
C GLY A 602 -1.52 -6.46 27.27
N ILE A 603 -0.53 -5.58 27.31
CA ILE A 603 -0.72 -4.15 27.15
C ILE A 603 0.35 -3.58 26.21
N ARG A 604 -0.05 -2.64 25.39
CA ARG A 604 0.81 -1.87 24.50
C ARG A 604 0.86 -0.42 24.92
N TYR A 605 2.06 0.13 24.98
CA TYR A 605 2.30 1.57 25.11
C TYR A 605 3.14 2.08 23.95
N MET A 606 2.80 3.21 23.42
CA MET A 606 3.60 3.88 22.39
C MET A 606 3.61 5.40 22.67
N MET A 607 4.77 6.00 22.50
CA MET A 607 4.92 7.45 22.49
C MET A 607 5.76 7.86 21.29
N MET A 608 5.25 8.80 20.51
CA MET A 608 5.97 9.41 19.40
C MET A 608 6.04 10.93 19.61
N ALA A 609 7.22 11.48 19.41
CA ALA A 609 7.45 12.92 19.40
C ALA A 609 8.13 13.32 18.09
N GLN A 610 7.58 14.33 17.40
CA GLN A 610 8.09 14.87 16.15
C GLN A 610 8.33 16.36 16.30
N ALA A 611 9.57 16.80 16.15
CA ALA A 611 9.98 18.19 16.27
C ALA A 611 10.40 18.75 14.91
N ASN A 612 9.84 19.90 14.52
CA ASN A 612 10.21 20.63 13.30
C ASN A 612 11.10 21.83 13.67
N ILE A 613 12.36 21.77 13.26
CA ILE A 613 13.37 22.77 13.58
C ILE A 613 13.59 23.63 12.33
N LYS A 614 13.29 24.95 12.43
CA LYS A 614 13.47 25.94 11.35
C LYS A 614 12.86 25.53 10.00
N LYS A 615 11.77 24.72 10.00
CA LYS A 615 11.09 24.16 8.81
C LYS A 615 11.96 23.30 7.89
N LYS A 616 13.23 23.11 8.17
CA LYS A 616 14.20 22.35 7.35
C LYS A 616 14.56 21.00 7.94
N ILE A 617 14.62 20.91 9.25
CA ILE A 617 14.99 19.67 9.98
C ILE A 617 13.78 19.18 10.73
N MET A 618 13.44 17.92 10.54
CA MET A 618 12.44 17.23 11.34
C MET A 618 13.09 16.02 12.01
N VAL A 619 12.96 15.96 13.32
CA VAL A 619 13.39 14.83 14.13
C VAL A 619 12.17 14.13 14.69
N THR A 620 12.07 12.83 14.49
CA THR A 620 11.00 12.01 15.03
C THR A 620 11.59 10.88 15.86
N ALA A 621 11.07 10.69 17.05
CA ALA A 621 11.41 9.57 17.93
C ALA A 621 10.11 8.86 18.33
N LYS A 622 10.05 7.54 18.18
CA LYS A 622 8.95 6.68 18.60
C LYS A 622 9.48 5.57 19.49
N VAL A 623 8.94 5.44 20.67
CA VAL A 623 9.17 4.30 21.58
C VAL A 623 7.88 3.49 21.65
N GLY A 624 8.01 2.19 21.47
CA GLY A 624 6.91 1.26 21.60
C GLY A 624 7.25 0.12 22.55
N VAL A 625 6.37 -0.17 23.51
CA VAL A 625 6.54 -1.23 24.50
C VAL A 625 5.32 -2.13 24.49
N THR A 626 5.51 -3.44 24.28
CA THR A 626 4.47 -4.45 24.45
C THR A 626 4.83 -5.35 25.61
N ASN A 627 3.97 -5.44 26.62
CA ASN A 627 4.14 -6.33 27.75
C ASN A 627 3.08 -7.43 27.71
N TYR A 628 3.49 -8.67 27.70
CA TYR A 628 2.63 -9.85 27.79
C TYR A 628 2.53 -10.34 29.22
N PHE A 629 1.32 -10.73 29.65
CA PHE A 629 1.05 -11.23 31.00
C PHE A 629 0.91 -12.76 31.05
N ASP A 630 0.84 -13.41 29.87
CA ASP A 630 0.51 -14.83 29.71
C ASP A 630 1.71 -15.68 29.26
N ARG A 631 2.90 -15.07 29.08
CA ARG A 631 4.08 -15.76 28.55
C ARG A 631 5.38 -15.20 29.05
N SER A 632 6.42 -16.03 29.05
CA SER A 632 7.79 -15.68 29.38
C SER A 632 8.70 -15.47 28.16
N SER A 633 8.22 -15.87 26.96
CA SER A 633 8.93 -15.66 25.70
C SER A 633 7.98 -15.18 24.60
N ILE A 634 8.49 -14.43 23.61
CA ILE A 634 7.77 -13.86 22.48
C ILE A 634 8.38 -14.39 21.19
N GLY A 635 7.55 -14.82 20.23
CA GLY A 635 8.02 -15.33 18.94
C GLY A 635 8.43 -16.80 18.98
N SER A 636 9.20 -17.22 17.97
CA SER A 636 9.69 -18.61 17.87
C SER A 636 10.93 -18.71 17.00
N GLY A 637 11.74 -19.74 17.18
CA GLY A 637 12.96 -19.99 16.42
C GLY A 637 13.95 -18.83 16.55
N LEU A 638 14.60 -18.42 15.45
CA LEU A 638 15.58 -17.32 15.48
C LEU A 638 14.96 -15.94 15.82
N GLN A 639 13.65 -15.80 15.78
CA GLN A 639 12.93 -14.57 16.18
C GLN A 639 12.50 -14.59 17.64
N GLU A 640 12.76 -15.65 18.39
CA GLU A 640 12.35 -15.78 19.78
C GLU A 640 13.10 -14.80 20.68
N ILE A 641 12.34 -14.14 21.57
CA ILE A 641 12.79 -13.18 22.57
C ILE A 641 12.49 -13.81 23.93
N ASN A 642 13.53 -14.15 24.72
CA ASN A 642 13.40 -14.81 26.01
C ASN A 642 13.00 -13.81 27.12
N GLN A 643 11.92 -13.09 26.92
CA GLN A 643 11.29 -12.19 27.90
C GLN A 643 9.83 -11.91 27.52
N SER A 644 9.03 -11.47 28.50
CA SER A 644 7.60 -11.13 28.30
C SER A 644 7.36 -9.73 27.75
N SER A 645 8.41 -8.94 27.55
CA SER A 645 8.33 -7.54 27.11
C SER A 645 9.17 -7.33 25.84
N GLN A 646 8.61 -6.56 24.90
CA GLN A 646 9.29 -6.12 23.69
C GLN A 646 9.30 -4.59 23.65
N THR A 647 10.47 -3.99 23.52
CA THR A 647 10.65 -2.53 23.46
C THR A 647 11.48 -2.16 22.25
N ASP A 648 10.95 -1.27 21.41
CA ASP A 648 11.61 -0.76 20.21
C ASP A 648 11.70 0.77 20.26
N LEU A 649 12.84 1.31 19.82
CA LEU A 649 13.06 2.74 19.60
C LEU A 649 13.27 2.98 18.11
N LEU A 650 12.37 3.74 17.49
CA LEU A 650 12.48 4.17 16.11
C LEU A 650 12.84 5.66 16.07
N LEU A 651 13.97 5.98 15.44
CA LEU A 651 14.48 7.34 15.27
C LEU A 651 14.52 7.71 13.79
N GLN A 652 14.09 8.92 13.45
CA GLN A 652 14.20 9.43 12.09
C GLN A 652 14.64 10.89 12.08
N LEU A 653 15.64 11.17 11.25
CA LEU A 653 16.08 12.51 10.92
C LEU A 653 15.71 12.80 9.46
N ARG A 654 14.97 13.88 9.22
CA ARG A 654 14.65 14.40 7.89
C ARG A 654 15.22 15.80 7.72
N TYR A 655 15.97 16.00 6.65
CA TYR A 655 16.52 17.29 6.27
C TYR A 655 15.99 17.69 4.89
N ARG A 656 15.46 18.89 4.78
CA ARG A 656 14.95 19.51 3.53
C ARG A 656 15.73 20.78 3.20
N LEU A 657 16.20 20.88 1.94
CA LEU A 657 16.87 22.05 1.36
C LEU A 657 15.97 22.71 0.32
#